data_edb5968e3378c3e04d98c0b34a325745
#
_entry.id   edb5968e3378c3e04d98c0b34a325745
#
_cell.length_a   1.000
_cell.length_b   1.000
_cell.length_c   1.000
_cell.angle_alpha   90.00
_cell.angle_beta   90.00
_cell.angle_gamma   90.00
#
_symmetry.space_group_name_H-M   'P 1'
#
loop_
_entity.id
_entity.type
_entity.pdbx_description
1 polymer ?
#
loop_
_entity_poly.entity_id
_entity_poly.type
_entity_poly.pdbx_seq_one_letter_code
_entity_poly.pdbx_strand_id
1 'polypeptide(L)'
;MPTEKPTIIYTITDEAPALATYSLLPIIQSFTASSGINVDTRDISLAGRIIANFPEHLKEEQRIGDALTELGELAQTPEANIIKLPNISASIPQLKAAIKELQAKGYDLPNYPEEPSTYEEKAIKSAYDKIKGSAVNPVLREGNSDRRAPLSVKNYAKKNPHSMGAWSSDSKSHVSSMAGDDFFGSEKSTTISGATEVKIEFVGADGSVKELKSAFPLLDKEVIDSSVLKKKALVEFFEKEIADAKEQDVLLSLHMKATMMKVSDPVIFGHAVKVYYKDVFAKYGKLFEELGVDVNNGLGDVYSKIESLPAAQKEEIEAAIQAVYQTQPELAMVDSDRGITNLHVPSDIIVDASMPAMLRSSGQMWGPDGKQKDTKAMIPDRCYAGIYQAVIDFCKEHGAFDPTTMGSVPNVGLMAQKAEEYGSHDKTFILDAAGTVRVVDASGTALLEQAVEEGDIFRMCQVKDAPIQDWVKLAVTRARATGVPAVFWLDENRAHDAELIKKVNAYLPDHDTTGLEIKILAPVEACKYSLERMKAGLDTISVTGNVLRDYLTDLFPILELGTSAKMLSIVPLMNGGGLFETGAGGSAPKHVQQVEKENHLRWDSLGEFLALAASLEHLSSVIGNAKAQVLADTLDKATGEFLDKNKSPSRKVGELDNRGSHFYLALYWAKALAEQTVDADLATEFAPIAKSLAEQEEKIVAELNSAQGVKGELGGYYLLDDVLVSKLMRPSETFNAIIDK
;
A
#
# COMPACT_ATOMS: atom_id res chain seq x y z
N MET A 1 -1.43 37.69 18.93
CA MET A 1 -0.76 36.50 19.47
C MET A 1 0.47 36.29 18.58
N PRO A 2 1.65 35.91 19.09
CA PRO A 2 2.71 35.53 18.16
C PRO A 2 2.20 34.36 17.35
N THR A 3 2.13 34.50 16.03
CA THR A 3 1.79 33.41 15.11
C THR A 3 2.89 32.39 15.27
N GLU A 4 2.57 31.23 15.80
CA GLU A 4 3.49 30.09 15.82
C GLU A 4 3.97 29.86 14.38
N LYS A 5 5.27 29.59 14.22
CA LYS A 5 5.84 29.29 12.92
C LYS A 5 5.16 28.02 12.35
N PRO A 6 4.80 27.99 11.08
CA PRO A 6 4.27 26.77 10.46
C PRO A 6 5.28 25.65 10.63
N THR A 7 4.78 24.49 11.05
CA THR A 7 5.62 23.35 11.42
C THR A 7 5.38 22.18 10.49
N ILE A 8 6.45 21.63 9.94
CA ILE A 8 6.48 20.31 9.29
C ILE A 8 6.85 19.29 10.36
N ILE A 9 6.02 18.28 10.55
CA ILE A 9 6.34 17.13 11.39
C ILE A 9 6.96 16.04 10.52
N TYR A 10 8.22 15.72 10.80
CA TYR A 10 8.92 14.61 10.17
C TYR A 10 8.92 13.42 11.13
N THR A 11 8.28 12.31 10.78
CA THR A 11 8.12 11.20 11.71
C THR A 11 9.42 10.40 11.87
N ILE A 12 9.78 10.11 13.12
CA ILE A 12 10.78 9.09 13.45
C ILE A 12 10.09 7.73 13.36
N THR A 13 10.77 6.76 12.77
CA THR A 13 10.19 5.48 12.40
C THR A 13 11.16 4.33 12.67
N ASP A 14 11.00 3.23 11.94
CA ASP A 14 11.73 1.98 12.12
C ASP A 14 12.70 1.71 10.97
N GLU A 15 13.69 0.84 11.19
CA GLU A 15 14.50 0.17 10.18
C GLU A 15 15.27 1.13 9.24
N ALA A 16 15.37 0.82 7.94
CA ALA A 16 16.15 1.61 6.98
C ALA A 16 15.70 3.07 6.86
N PRO A 17 14.41 3.42 6.81
CA PRO A 17 13.97 4.82 6.84
C PRO A 17 14.39 5.57 8.09
N ALA A 18 14.43 4.90 9.24
CA ALA A 18 14.93 5.49 10.49
C ALA A 18 16.43 5.83 10.40
N LEU A 19 17.23 4.93 9.85
CA LEU A 19 18.65 5.18 9.61
C LEU A 19 18.85 6.36 8.63
N ALA A 20 18.13 6.38 7.52
CA ALA A 20 18.20 7.45 6.52
C ALA A 20 17.87 8.83 7.11
N THR A 21 16.99 8.90 8.10
CA THR A 21 16.59 10.14 8.78
C THR A 21 17.77 10.85 9.43
N TYR A 22 18.71 10.13 10.03
CA TYR A 22 19.90 10.74 10.65
C TYR A 22 20.77 11.53 9.66
N SER A 23 20.78 11.15 8.40
CA SER A 23 21.47 11.86 7.33
C SER A 23 20.62 12.93 6.66
N LEU A 24 19.33 12.70 6.45
CA LEU A 24 18.47 13.60 5.69
C LEU A 24 17.87 14.74 6.52
N LEU A 25 17.44 14.49 7.74
CA LEU A 25 16.78 15.49 8.58
C LEU A 25 17.64 16.75 8.83
N PRO A 26 18.97 16.66 9.10
CA PRO A 26 19.81 17.84 9.22
C PRO A 26 19.85 18.69 7.95
N ILE A 27 19.80 18.08 6.77
CA ILE A 27 19.72 18.79 5.49
C ILE A 27 18.39 19.54 5.38
N ILE A 28 17.27 18.87 5.69
CA ILE A 28 15.94 19.48 5.67
C ILE A 28 15.90 20.70 6.61
N GLN A 29 16.36 20.54 7.85
CA GLN A 29 16.37 21.60 8.85
C GLN A 29 17.23 22.78 8.41
N SER A 30 18.42 22.53 7.88
CA SER A 30 19.33 23.56 7.37
C SER A 30 18.72 24.34 6.22
N PHE A 31 18.13 23.65 5.23
CA PHE A 31 17.60 24.27 4.02
C PHE A 31 16.28 25.01 4.23
N THR A 32 15.53 24.71 5.28
CA THR A 32 14.27 25.39 5.61
C THR A 32 14.42 26.48 6.67
N ALA A 33 15.54 26.58 7.35
CA ALA A 33 15.75 27.42 8.53
C ALA A 33 15.40 28.92 8.32
N SER A 34 15.82 29.48 7.16
CA SER A 34 15.59 30.90 6.84
C SER A 34 14.19 31.20 6.28
N SER A 35 13.39 30.17 6.01
CA SER A 35 12.07 30.30 5.37
C SER A 35 10.94 30.51 6.36
N GLY A 36 11.24 30.65 7.66
CA GLY A 36 10.22 30.77 8.71
C GLY A 36 9.44 29.49 8.98
N ILE A 37 9.94 28.35 8.51
CA ILE A 37 9.36 27.03 8.70
C ILE A 37 10.07 26.34 9.86
N ASN A 38 9.31 25.75 10.77
CA ASN A 38 9.82 24.86 11.79
C ASN A 38 9.76 23.40 11.28
N VAL A 39 10.79 22.61 11.56
CA VAL A 39 10.79 21.16 11.27
C VAL A 39 10.99 20.43 12.59
N ASP A 40 9.95 19.76 13.03
CA ASP A 40 9.91 19.05 14.30
C ASP A 40 9.72 17.54 14.05
N THR A 41 9.92 16.72 15.08
CA THR A 41 9.81 15.26 14.96
C THR A 41 8.81 14.67 15.93
N ARG A 42 8.19 13.55 15.53
CA ARG A 42 7.34 12.71 16.39
C ARG A 42 7.67 11.26 16.14
N ASP A 43 7.85 10.50 17.21
CA ASP A 43 8.30 9.10 17.14
C ASP A 43 7.11 8.15 17.03
N ILE A 44 6.93 7.54 15.85
CA ILE A 44 5.92 6.52 15.57
C ILE A 44 6.55 5.13 15.41
N SER A 45 7.82 4.95 15.76
CA SER A 45 8.50 3.66 15.75
C SER A 45 7.82 2.64 16.66
N LEU A 46 8.05 1.36 16.42
CA LEU A 46 7.52 0.30 17.28
C LEU A 46 7.99 0.46 18.73
N ALA A 47 9.28 0.76 18.93
CA ALA A 47 9.82 1.02 20.27
C ALA A 47 9.17 2.23 20.94
N GLY A 48 9.04 3.35 20.23
CA GLY A 48 8.38 4.56 20.74
C GLY A 48 6.94 4.28 21.16
N ARG A 49 6.17 3.57 20.34
CA ARG A 49 4.79 3.19 20.66
C ARG A 49 4.68 2.25 21.85
N ILE A 50 5.61 1.32 22.01
CA ILE A 50 5.66 0.44 23.19
C ILE A 50 5.94 1.27 24.46
N ILE A 51 7.00 2.07 24.45
CA ILE A 51 7.41 2.89 25.60
C ILE A 51 6.28 3.84 26.02
N ALA A 52 5.64 4.52 25.09
CA ALA A 52 4.55 5.45 25.36
C ALA A 52 3.30 4.81 25.98
N ASN A 53 3.07 3.50 25.72
CA ASN A 53 1.88 2.81 26.23
C ASN A 53 2.02 2.19 27.63
N PHE A 54 3.23 2.22 28.25
CA PHE A 54 3.48 1.65 29.56
C PHE A 54 4.19 2.61 30.53
N PRO A 55 3.76 3.89 30.65
CA PRO A 55 4.45 4.89 31.47
C PRO A 55 4.49 4.52 32.96
N GLU A 56 3.53 3.73 33.45
CA GLU A 56 3.45 3.28 34.85
C GLU A 56 4.53 2.26 35.22
N HIS A 57 5.07 1.55 34.24
CA HIS A 57 6.15 0.58 34.43
C HIS A 57 7.55 1.21 34.32
N LEU A 58 7.64 2.48 33.90
CA LEU A 58 8.89 3.12 33.53
C LEU A 58 9.33 4.18 34.53
N LYS A 59 10.64 4.34 34.66
CA LYS A 59 11.24 5.45 35.40
C LYS A 59 10.91 6.77 34.72
N GLU A 60 10.90 7.86 35.47
CA GLU A 60 10.52 9.19 34.97
C GLU A 60 11.36 9.60 33.74
N GLU A 61 12.65 9.35 33.76
CA GLU A 61 13.58 9.65 32.66
C GLU A 61 13.40 8.78 31.40
N GLN A 62 12.66 7.68 31.51
CA GLN A 62 12.36 6.77 30.39
C GLN A 62 10.99 7.04 29.75
N ARG A 63 10.16 7.86 30.41
CA ARG A 63 8.82 8.15 29.93
C ARG A 63 8.86 9.11 28.75
N ILE A 64 8.10 8.79 27.73
CA ILE A 64 7.91 9.65 26.54
C ILE A 64 6.41 9.90 26.34
N GLY A 65 6.08 10.99 25.64
CA GLY A 65 4.70 11.27 25.25
C GLY A 65 4.18 10.28 24.19
N ASP A 66 2.87 10.14 24.11
CA ASP A 66 2.21 9.37 23.06
C ASP A 66 2.14 10.19 21.76
N ALA A 67 3.21 10.11 20.98
CA ALA A 67 3.33 10.82 19.70
C ALA A 67 2.24 10.43 18.70
N LEU A 68 1.77 9.18 18.71
CA LEU A 68 0.72 8.75 17.79
C LEU A 68 -0.63 9.39 18.12
N THR A 69 -0.98 9.47 19.41
CA THR A 69 -2.19 10.18 19.85
C THR A 69 -2.10 11.68 19.53
N GLU A 70 -0.96 12.32 19.81
CA GLU A 70 -0.73 13.74 19.47
C GLU A 70 -0.88 14.00 17.97
N LEU A 71 -0.29 13.14 17.12
CA LEU A 71 -0.43 13.26 15.67
C LEU A 71 -1.86 13.00 15.19
N GLY A 72 -2.60 12.11 15.84
CA GLY A 72 -4.01 11.86 15.55
C GLY A 72 -4.88 13.09 15.85
N GLU A 73 -4.62 13.80 16.95
CA GLU A 73 -5.27 15.06 17.28
C GLU A 73 -4.89 16.17 16.29
N LEU A 74 -3.60 16.28 15.95
CA LEU A 74 -3.09 17.23 14.95
C LEU A 74 -3.74 17.00 13.59
N ALA A 75 -3.91 15.75 13.16
CA ALA A 75 -4.53 15.39 11.89
C ALA A 75 -5.99 15.87 11.74
N GLN A 76 -6.65 16.22 12.86
CA GLN A 76 -7.98 16.82 12.90
C GLN A 76 -7.96 18.35 12.75
N THR A 77 -6.80 18.97 12.56
CA THR A 77 -6.64 20.42 12.51
C THR A 77 -6.09 20.89 11.16
N PRO A 78 -6.34 22.14 10.75
CA PRO A 78 -5.78 22.69 9.51
C PRO A 78 -4.27 22.94 9.57
N GLU A 79 -3.67 22.95 10.76
CA GLU A 79 -2.24 23.16 10.98
C GLU A 79 -1.41 21.90 10.67
N ALA A 80 -2.05 20.74 10.54
CA ALA A 80 -1.36 19.49 10.28
C ALA A 80 -0.56 19.55 8.97
N ASN A 81 0.73 19.24 9.08
CA ASN A 81 1.63 19.01 7.95
C ASN A 81 2.62 17.92 8.35
N ILE A 82 2.28 16.69 8.01
CA ILE A 82 2.94 15.49 8.53
C ILE A 82 3.56 14.71 7.38
N ILE A 83 4.88 14.56 7.40
CA ILE A 83 5.62 13.62 6.53
C ILE A 83 5.73 12.30 7.29
N LYS A 84 4.94 11.31 6.84
CA LYS A 84 4.88 9.99 7.45
C LYS A 84 5.74 9.00 6.71
N LEU A 85 6.78 8.51 7.37
CA LEU A 85 7.66 7.46 6.86
C LEU A 85 7.07 6.06 7.11
N PRO A 86 7.52 5.03 6.37
CA PRO A 86 7.14 3.64 6.64
C PRO A 86 7.49 3.22 8.07
N ASN A 87 6.59 2.51 8.72
CA ASN A 87 6.76 2.00 10.07
C ASN A 87 6.43 0.50 10.14
N ILE A 88 6.94 -0.18 11.15
CA ILE A 88 6.63 -1.60 11.38
C ILE A 88 5.16 -1.77 11.75
N SER A 89 4.47 -2.60 10.95
CA SER A 89 3.16 -3.16 11.27
C SER A 89 3.40 -4.47 12.03
N ALA A 90 3.50 -4.38 13.35
CA ALA A 90 4.08 -5.43 14.18
C ALA A 90 3.24 -6.72 14.22
N SER A 91 3.84 -7.83 13.84
CA SER A 91 3.37 -9.17 14.20
C SER A 91 3.66 -9.47 15.69
N ILE A 92 3.03 -10.51 16.25
CA ILE A 92 3.30 -10.92 17.64
C ILE A 92 4.79 -11.26 17.85
N PRO A 93 5.47 -12.02 16.95
CA PRO A 93 6.90 -12.25 17.08
C PRO A 93 7.76 -10.98 17.08
N GLN A 94 7.44 -10.01 16.20
CA GLN A 94 8.15 -8.72 16.15
C GLN A 94 7.90 -7.90 17.43
N LEU A 95 6.66 -7.85 17.90
CA LEU A 95 6.32 -7.19 19.16
C LEU A 95 7.11 -7.78 20.34
N LYS A 96 7.14 -9.10 20.48
CA LYS A 96 7.91 -9.80 21.53
C LYS A 96 9.42 -9.53 21.42
N ALA A 97 9.95 -9.50 20.20
CA ALA A 97 11.36 -9.18 19.97
C ALA A 97 11.70 -7.74 20.40
N ALA A 98 10.84 -6.78 20.08
CA ALA A 98 10.99 -5.39 20.49
C ALA A 98 10.92 -5.23 22.01
N ILE A 99 9.94 -5.87 22.67
CA ILE A 99 9.84 -5.89 24.15
C ILE A 99 11.13 -6.43 24.78
N LYS A 100 11.63 -7.56 24.28
CA LYS A 100 12.85 -8.18 24.78
C LYS A 100 14.09 -7.28 24.62
N GLU A 101 14.21 -6.58 23.48
CA GLU A 101 15.30 -5.63 23.25
C GLU A 101 15.22 -4.46 24.24
N LEU A 102 14.04 -3.89 24.45
CA LEU A 102 13.82 -2.79 25.39
C LEU A 102 14.10 -3.22 26.84
N GLN A 103 13.66 -4.43 27.25
CA GLN A 103 13.98 -4.99 28.56
C GLN A 103 15.49 -5.14 28.76
N ALA A 104 16.21 -5.61 27.74
CA ALA A 104 17.68 -5.72 27.77
C ALA A 104 18.39 -4.36 27.91
N LYS A 105 17.73 -3.28 27.49
CA LYS A 105 18.18 -1.89 27.65
C LYS A 105 17.73 -1.24 28.97
N GLY A 106 17.10 -2.01 29.85
CA GLY A 106 16.71 -1.57 31.20
C GLY A 106 15.34 -0.91 31.31
N TYR A 107 14.46 -1.11 30.33
CA TYR A 107 13.05 -0.72 30.42
C TYR A 107 12.27 -1.85 31.13
N ASP A 108 11.59 -1.50 32.22
CA ASP A 108 10.81 -2.46 33.00
C ASP A 108 9.41 -2.68 32.38
N LEU A 109 9.40 -3.31 31.22
CA LEU A 109 8.19 -3.56 30.43
C LEU A 109 7.65 -4.97 30.73
N PRO A 110 6.31 -5.16 30.84
CA PRO A 110 5.73 -6.48 31.00
C PRO A 110 5.88 -7.31 29.70
N ASN A 111 5.94 -8.64 29.84
CA ASN A 111 5.89 -9.52 28.67
C ASN A 111 4.50 -9.49 28.04
N TYR A 112 4.43 -9.75 26.72
CA TYR A 112 3.17 -9.95 26.02
C TYR A 112 2.50 -11.25 26.45
N PRO A 113 1.32 -11.22 27.10
CA PRO A 113 0.64 -12.44 27.54
C PRO A 113 -0.19 -13.03 26.38
N GLU A 114 0.18 -14.18 25.87
CA GLU A 114 -0.56 -14.85 24.79
C GLU A 114 -1.92 -15.35 25.27
N GLU A 115 -1.94 -16.00 26.44
CA GLU A 115 -3.13 -16.56 27.08
C GLU A 115 -3.35 -15.88 28.44
N PRO A 116 -3.94 -14.68 28.48
CA PRO A 116 -4.10 -13.91 29.71
C PRO A 116 -5.12 -14.57 30.62
N SER A 117 -4.69 -14.91 31.85
CA SER A 117 -5.51 -15.55 32.89
C SER A 117 -6.03 -14.59 33.92
N THR A 118 -5.27 -13.54 34.23
CA THR A 118 -5.61 -12.52 35.25
C THR A 118 -6.18 -11.26 34.63
N TYR A 119 -6.78 -10.41 35.46
CA TYR A 119 -7.25 -9.08 35.03
C TYR A 119 -6.08 -8.19 34.55
N GLU A 120 -4.96 -8.25 35.28
CA GLU A 120 -3.75 -7.51 34.95
C GLU A 120 -3.17 -7.96 33.58
N GLU A 121 -3.03 -9.26 33.35
CA GLU A 121 -2.58 -9.79 32.07
C GLU A 121 -3.51 -9.42 30.91
N LYS A 122 -4.83 -9.38 31.14
CA LYS A 122 -5.80 -8.91 30.16
C LYS A 122 -5.62 -7.43 29.82
N ALA A 123 -5.34 -6.59 30.83
CA ALA A 123 -5.06 -5.17 30.63
C ALA A 123 -3.76 -4.95 29.85
N ILE A 124 -2.68 -5.67 30.21
CA ILE A 124 -1.40 -5.65 29.47
C ILE A 124 -1.59 -6.09 28.01
N LYS A 125 -2.31 -7.20 27.80
CA LYS A 125 -2.61 -7.66 26.45
C LYS A 125 -3.36 -6.62 25.64
N SER A 126 -4.38 -6.01 26.24
CA SER A 126 -5.16 -4.95 25.60
C SER A 126 -4.32 -3.73 25.22
N ALA A 127 -3.35 -3.35 26.06
CA ALA A 127 -2.42 -2.26 25.75
C ALA A 127 -1.50 -2.61 24.56
N TYR A 128 -0.92 -3.80 24.54
CA TYR A 128 -0.11 -4.25 23.42
C TYR A 128 -0.92 -4.48 22.13
N ASP A 129 -2.15 -4.92 22.23
CA ASP A 129 -3.02 -5.14 21.06
C ASP A 129 -3.36 -3.84 20.32
N LYS A 130 -3.25 -2.68 20.96
CA LYS A 130 -3.37 -1.35 20.32
C LYS A 130 -2.13 -1.03 19.44
N ILE A 131 -0.98 -1.61 19.74
CA ILE A 131 0.30 -1.38 19.06
C ILE A 131 0.50 -2.36 17.90
N LYS A 132 -0.08 -3.55 18.05
CA LYS A 132 0.03 -4.66 17.09
C LYS A 132 -0.65 -4.34 15.76
N GLY A 133 -0.06 -4.85 14.68
CA GLY A 133 -0.63 -4.72 13.33
C GLY A 133 -0.53 -3.30 12.78
N SER A 134 -1.47 -2.91 11.94
CA SER A 134 -1.53 -1.57 11.32
C SER A 134 -2.15 -0.56 12.29
N ALA A 135 -1.37 -0.10 13.26
CA ALA A 135 -1.83 0.80 14.30
C ALA A 135 -1.76 2.30 13.91
N VAL A 136 -0.81 2.67 13.06
CA VAL A 136 -0.52 4.08 12.72
C VAL A 136 -1.45 4.64 11.64
N ASN A 137 -1.59 3.95 10.54
CA ASN A 137 -2.38 4.43 9.39
C ASN A 137 -3.84 4.78 9.74
N PRO A 138 -4.58 3.97 10.52
CA PRO A 138 -5.96 4.30 10.87
C PRO A 138 -6.11 5.58 11.68
N VAL A 139 -5.08 5.99 12.41
CA VAL A 139 -5.07 7.22 13.22
C VAL A 139 -4.79 8.44 12.37
N LEU A 140 -3.85 8.36 11.44
CA LEU A 140 -3.36 9.51 10.66
C LEU A 140 -4.15 9.77 9.38
N ARG A 141 -4.78 8.75 8.78
CA ARG A 141 -5.48 8.86 7.48
C ARG A 141 -6.88 9.48 7.62
N GLU A 142 -6.95 10.71 8.09
CA GLU A 142 -8.19 11.50 8.21
C GLU A 142 -8.48 12.31 6.94
N GLY A 143 -8.20 11.74 5.78
CA GLY A 143 -8.43 12.30 4.46
C GLY A 143 -8.48 11.25 3.38
N ASN A 144 -8.95 11.64 2.20
CA ASN A 144 -8.92 10.83 1.00
C ASN A 144 -7.57 10.95 0.29
N SER A 145 -7.21 9.97 -0.53
CA SER A 145 -5.88 9.96 -1.16
C SER A 145 -5.86 10.74 -2.48
N ASP A 146 -4.74 11.42 -2.72
CA ASP A 146 -4.35 12.02 -3.99
C ASP A 146 -3.01 11.41 -4.40
N ARG A 147 -3.04 10.46 -5.33
CA ARG A 147 -1.86 9.77 -5.84
C ARG A 147 -1.56 10.16 -7.27
N ARG A 148 -0.34 10.64 -7.49
CA ARG A 148 0.12 11.15 -8.79
C ARG A 148 1.62 11.04 -8.94
N ALA A 149 2.10 10.96 -10.19
CA ALA A 149 3.51 11.07 -10.49
C ALA A 149 3.94 12.54 -10.43
N PRO A 150 5.02 12.88 -9.70
CA PRO A 150 5.59 14.23 -9.74
C PRO A 150 6.24 14.52 -11.11
N LEU A 151 6.34 15.79 -11.45
CA LEU A 151 6.85 16.23 -12.76
C LEU A 151 8.28 15.75 -13.02
N SER A 152 9.14 15.78 -12.02
CA SER A 152 10.52 15.27 -12.09
C SER A 152 10.58 13.80 -12.49
N VAL A 153 9.70 12.96 -11.90
CA VAL A 153 9.60 11.53 -12.20
C VAL A 153 9.04 11.28 -13.60
N LYS A 154 7.98 12.02 -14.00
CA LYS A 154 7.43 11.94 -15.37
C LYS A 154 8.47 12.29 -16.43
N ASN A 155 9.20 13.38 -16.23
CA ASN A 155 10.25 13.81 -17.16
C ASN A 155 11.39 12.80 -17.25
N TYR A 156 11.79 12.21 -16.12
CA TYR A 156 12.78 11.14 -16.11
C TYR A 156 12.30 9.90 -16.88
N ALA A 157 11.07 9.46 -16.66
CA ALA A 157 10.50 8.29 -17.35
C ALA A 157 10.41 8.50 -18.87
N LYS A 158 10.09 9.70 -19.32
CA LYS A 158 10.10 10.05 -20.76
C LYS A 158 11.48 10.00 -21.38
N LYS A 159 12.52 10.43 -20.65
CA LYS A 159 13.92 10.38 -21.10
C LYS A 159 14.53 8.97 -21.02
N ASN A 160 14.05 8.16 -20.08
CA ASN A 160 14.53 6.82 -19.77
C ASN A 160 13.38 5.81 -19.79
N PRO A 161 12.74 5.57 -20.96
CA PRO A 161 11.57 4.71 -21.05
C PRO A 161 11.89 3.28 -20.67
N HIS A 162 11.02 2.68 -19.86
CA HIS A 162 11.09 1.26 -19.54
C HIS A 162 10.55 0.43 -20.70
N SER A 163 10.88 -0.86 -20.74
CA SER A 163 10.34 -1.82 -21.70
C SER A 163 8.99 -2.36 -21.26
N MET A 164 8.04 -2.43 -22.18
CA MET A 164 6.72 -3.03 -21.96
C MET A 164 6.50 -4.35 -22.71
N GLY A 165 7.51 -4.88 -23.40
CA GLY A 165 7.35 -6.00 -24.29
C GLY A 165 6.55 -5.67 -25.56
N ALA A 166 6.54 -6.59 -26.52
CA ALA A 166 5.80 -6.45 -27.76
C ALA A 166 4.45 -7.21 -27.67
N TRP A 167 3.35 -6.48 -27.76
CA TRP A 167 2.02 -7.07 -27.78
C TRP A 167 1.69 -7.62 -29.19
N SER A 168 1.07 -8.81 -29.20
CA SER A 168 0.56 -9.45 -30.42
C SER A 168 -0.97 -9.40 -30.43
N SER A 169 -1.56 -9.09 -31.60
CA SER A 169 -3.00 -9.24 -31.83
C SER A 169 -3.51 -10.67 -31.66
N ASP A 170 -2.61 -11.64 -31.85
CA ASP A 170 -2.91 -13.07 -31.76
C ASP A 170 -2.74 -13.64 -30.34
N SER A 171 -2.36 -12.80 -29.36
CA SER A 171 -2.23 -13.22 -27.96
C SER A 171 -3.51 -13.87 -27.46
N LYS A 172 -3.38 -15.05 -26.85
CA LYS A 172 -4.48 -15.76 -26.19
C LYS A 172 -4.69 -15.32 -24.74
N SER A 173 -3.85 -14.42 -24.22
CA SER A 173 -3.96 -13.95 -22.84
C SER A 173 -5.29 -13.24 -22.60
N HIS A 174 -5.93 -13.61 -21.49
CA HIS A 174 -7.21 -13.04 -21.10
C HIS A 174 -7.48 -13.21 -19.60
N VAL A 175 -8.46 -12.47 -19.11
CA VAL A 175 -8.97 -12.57 -17.73
C VAL A 175 -10.24 -13.41 -17.73
N SER A 176 -10.41 -14.26 -16.71
CA SER A 176 -11.65 -14.95 -16.44
C SER A 176 -12.17 -14.66 -15.03
N SER A 177 -13.47 -14.55 -14.88
CA SER A 177 -14.17 -14.33 -13.62
C SER A 177 -15.49 -15.08 -13.58
N MET A 178 -16.09 -15.22 -12.38
CA MET A 178 -17.39 -15.86 -12.20
C MET A 178 -18.46 -15.07 -12.94
N ALA A 179 -19.46 -15.76 -13.49
CA ALA A 179 -20.58 -15.14 -14.21
C ALA A 179 -21.75 -14.76 -13.28
N GLY A 180 -21.74 -15.25 -12.05
CA GLY A 180 -22.75 -15.02 -11.02
C GLY A 180 -22.33 -15.68 -9.71
N ASP A 181 -23.13 -15.51 -8.66
CA ASP A 181 -22.89 -16.07 -7.32
C ASP A 181 -21.53 -15.64 -6.69
N ASP A 182 -20.94 -14.58 -7.23
CA ASP A 182 -19.81 -13.86 -6.72
C ASP A 182 -20.25 -12.67 -5.83
N PHE A 183 -19.30 -11.96 -5.26
CA PHE A 183 -19.63 -10.79 -4.42
C PHE A 183 -20.36 -9.71 -5.22
N PHE A 184 -19.95 -9.42 -6.44
CA PHE A 184 -20.62 -8.46 -7.31
C PHE A 184 -22.10 -8.80 -7.50
N GLY A 185 -22.41 -10.05 -7.85
CA GLY A 185 -23.76 -10.47 -8.21
C GLY A 185 -24.74 -10.58 -7.03
N SER A 186 -24.21 -10.80 -5.82
CA SER A 186 -25.00 -10.95 -4.59
C SER A 186 -25.11 -9.66 -3.77
N GLU A 187 -24.32 -8.62 -4.11
CA GLU A 187 -24.20 -7.41 -3.29
C GLU A 187 -25.55 -6.69 -3.15
N LYS A 188 -25.85 -6.33 -1.92
CA LYS A 188 -26.96 -5.46 -1.54
C LYS A 188 -26.42 -4.29 -0.75
N SER A 189 -26.94 -3.10 -0.99
CA SER A 189 -26.48 -1.89 -0.30
C SER A 189 -27.66 -0.99 0.06
N THR A 190 -27.50 -0.22 1.11
CA THR A 190 -28.46 0.80 1.53
C THR A 190 -27.78 1.94 2.26
N THR A 191 -28.39 3.13 2.20
CA THR A 191 -28.00 4.29 2.99
C THR A 191 -28.83 4.35 4.26
N ILE A 192 -28.18 4.50 5.42
CA ILE A 192 -28.81 4.55 6.73
C ILE A 192 -29.55 5.88 6.92
N SER A 193 -30.79 5.81 7.40
CA SER A 193 -31.61 6.96 7.77
C SER A 193 -31.63 7.11 9.30
N GLY A 194 -30.84 8.05 9.79
CA GLY A 194 -30.63 8.24 11.22
C GLY A 194 -29.60 7.30 11.85
N ALA A 195 -28.85 7.80 12.83
CA ALA A 195 -27.86 7.01 13.54
C ALA A 195 -28.53 5.83 14.28
N THR A 196 -27.90 4.66 14.23
CA THR A 196 -28.38 3.44 14.86
C THR A 196 -27.21 2.54 15.27
N GLU A 197 -27.52 1.46 15.97
CA GLU A 197 -26.59 0.34 16.16
C GLU A 197 -27.08 -0.86 15.36
N VAL A 198 -26.15 -1.64 14.81
CA VAL A 198 -26.46 -2.88 14.10
C VAL A 198 -25.61 -4.03 14.61
N LYS A 199 -26.13 -5.24 14.52
CA LYS A 199 -25.39 -6.49 14.72
C LYS A 199 -25.51 -7.38 13.49
N ILE A 200 -24.59 -8.32 13.37
CA ILE A 200 -24.65 -9.35 12.32
C ILE A 200 -25.02 -10.67 12.98
N GLU A 201 -26.05 -11.32 12.50
CA GLU A 201 -26.53 -12.60 13.01
C GLU A 201 -26.79 -13.60 11.89
N PHE A 202 -26.52 -14.86 12.18
CA PHE A 202 -26.86 -15.99 11.33
C PHE A 202 -28.11 -16.67 11.88
N VAL A 203 -29.09 -16.92 11.01
CA VAL A 203 -30.32 -17.65 11.33
C VAL A 203 -30.30 -18.97 10.58
N GLY A 204 -30.17 -20.05 11.34
CA GLY A 204 -30.19 -21.40 10.80
C GLY A 204 -31.56 -21.82 10.26
N ALA A 205 -31.60 -22.86 9.45
CA ALA A 205 -32.85 -23.44 8.90
C ALA A 205 -33.79 -23.97 9.99
N ASP A 206 -33.28 -24.26 11.17
CA ASP A 206 -34.04 -24.68 12.35
C ASP A 206 -34.55 -23.49 13.19
N GLY A 207 -34.32 -22.27 12.75
CA GLY A 207 -34.69 -21.04 13.45
C GLY A 207 -33.72 -20.63 14.59
N SER A 208 -32.65 -21.38 14.80
CA SER A 208 -31.58 -20.95 15.74
C SER A 208 -30.92 -19.65 15.28
N VAL A 209 -30.55 -18.79 16.23
CA VAL A 209 -29.90 -17.53 15.95
C VAL A 209 -28.50 -17.52 16.59
N LYS A 210 -27.45 -17.32 15.80
CA LYS A 210 -26.07 -17.17 16.24
C LYS A 210 -25.61 -15.75 15.95
N GLU A 211 -25.17 -15.01 16.95
CA GLU A 211 -24.53 -13.72 16.75
C GLU A 211 -23.14 -13.94 16.12
N LEU A 212 -22.89 -13.36 14.93
CA LEU A 212 -21.60 -13.37 14.25
C LEU A 212 -20.76 -12.16 14.65
N LYS A 213 -21.42 -11.01 14.85
CA LYS A 213 -20.77 -9.78 15.32
C LYS A 213 -21.73 -9.05 16.25
N SER A 214 -21.22 -8.69 17.44
CA SER A 214 -21.93 -7.87 18.42
C SER A 214 -22.23 -6.47 17.89
N ALA A 215 -23.16 -5.79 18.54
CA ALA A 215 -23.63 -4.47 18.13
C ALA A 215 -22.49 -3.45 17.96
N PHE A 216 -22.55 -2.70 16.88
CA PHE A 216 -21.64 -1.59 16.56
C PHE A 216 -22.43 -0.43 15.95
N PRO A 217 -21.95 0.84 16.14
CA PRO A 217 -22.68 2.01 15.71
C PRO A 217 -22.58 2.25 14.20
N LEU A 218 -23.67 2.76 13.62
CA LEU A 218 -23.74 3.38 12.30
C LEU A 218 -24.19 4.85 12.47
N LEU A 219 -23.60 5.73 11.68
CA LEU A 219 -23.98 7.13 11.64
C LEU A 219 -25.13 7.36 10.65
N ASP A 220 -25.79 8.53 10.76
CA ASP A 220 -26.75 8.97 9.76
C ASP A 220 -26.09 9.10 8.40
N LYS A 221 -26.80 8.68 7.35
CA LYS A 221 -26.35 8.65 5.95
C LYS A 221 -25.16 7.74 5.64
N GLU A 222 -24.74 6.90 6.56
CA GLU A 222 -23.71 5.89 6.31
C GLU A 222 -24.22 4.89 5.26
N VAL A 223 -23.36 4.50 4.32
CA VAL A 223 -23.65 3.45 3.35
C VAL A 223 -23.16 2.12 3.91
N ILE A 224 -24.03 1.13 3.92
CA ILE A 224 -23.66 -0.24 4.26
C ILE A 224 -23.99 -1.18 3.11
N ASP A 225 -23.21 -2.22 2.96
CA ASP A 225 -23.43 -3.28 2.00
C ASP A 225 -23.17 -4.67 2.60
N SER A 226 -23.76 -5.67 1.98
CA SER A 226 -23.47 -7.08 2.24
C SER A 226 -23.39 -7.85 0.94
N SER A 227 -22.50 -8.84 0.89
CA SER A 227 -22.33 -9.70 -0.26
C SER A 227 -21.93 -11.12 0.15
N VAL A 228 -22.16 -12.08 -0.75
CA VAL A 228 -21.83 -13.49 -0.53
C VAL A 228 -21.19 -14.07 -1.79
N LEU A 229 -20.07 -14.75 -1.61
CA LEU A 229 -19.51 -15.61 -2.65
C LEU A 229 -19.87 -17.05 -2.34
N LYS A 230 -20.54 -17.70 -3.30
CA LYS A 230 -21.02 -19.06 -3.16
C LYS A 230 -19.90 -20.07 -3.42
N LYS A 231 -19.56 -20.87 -2.39
CA LYS A 231 -18.52 -21.91 -2.49
C LYS A 231 -18.75 -22.86 -3.67
N LYS A 232 -19.98 -23.32 -3.86
CA LYS A 232 -20.30 -24.26 -4.95
C LYS A 232 -20.00 -23.66 -6.32
N ALA A 233 -20.47 -22.45 -6.57
CA ALA A 233 -20.23 -21.75 -7.82
C ALA A 233 -18.74 -21.44 -8.04
N LEU A 234 -18.01 -21.12 -6.97
CA LEU A 234 -16.56 -20.92 -7.02
C LEU A 234 -15.80 -22.18 -7.44
N VAL A 235 -16.15 -23.33 -6.87
CA VAL A 235 -15.53 -24.62 -7.21
C VAL A 235 -15.83 -24.99 -8.68
N GLU A 236 -17.07 -24.85 -9.11
CA GLU A 236 -17.48 -25.08 -10.51
C GLU A 236 -16.75 -24.13 -11.47
N PHE A 237 -16.55 -22.86 -11.08
CA PHE A 237 -15.76 -21.91 -11.84
C PHE A 237 -14.32 -22.38 -11.99
N PHE A 238 -13.64 -22.77 -10.92
CA PHE A 238 -12.27 -23.27 -11.01
C PHE A 238 -12.14 -24.53 -11.87
N GLU A 239 -13.04 -25.50 -11.70
CA GLU A 239 -13.03 -26.72 -12.53
C GLU A 239 -13.15 -26.41 -14.02
N LYS A 240 -14.06 -25.51 -14.37
CA LYS A 240 -14.28 -25.07 -15.75
C LYS A 240 -13.07 -24.34 -16.31
N GLU A 241 -12.54 -23.34 -15.57
CA GLU A 241 -11.46 -22.49 -16.08
C GLU A 241 -10.12 -23.24 -16.17
N ILE A 242 -9.87 -24.21 -15.29
CA ILE A 242 -8.72 -25.12 -15.36
C ILE A 242 -8.83 -25.99 -16.64
N ALA A 243 -9.98 -26.57 -16.92
CA ALA A 243 -10.17 -27.38 -18.12
C ALA A 243 -10.01 -26.55 -19.40
N ASP A 244 -10.56 -25.35 -19.43
CA ASP A 244 -10.49 -24.44 -20.56
C ASP A 244 -9.04 -23.93 -20.80
N ALA A 245 -8.28 -23.63 -19.76
CA ALA A 245 -6.86 -23.25 -19.89
C ALA A 245 -6.03 -24.36 -20.54
N LYS A 246 -6.32 -25.63 -20.19
CA LYS A 246 -5.68 -26.78 -20.80
C LYS A 246 -6.04 -26.93 -22.28
N GLU A 247 -7.31 -26.77 -22.62
CA GLU A 247 -7.79 -26.86 -24.01
C GLU A 247 -7.17 -25.75 -24.88
N GLN A 248 -7.05 -24.55 -24.36
CA GLN A 248 -6.44 -23.41 -25.06
C GLN A 248 -4.93 -23.45 -25.13
N ASP A 249 -4.28 -24.33 -24.37
CA ASP A 249 -2.82 -24.40 -24.20
C ASP A 249 -2.22 -23.07 -23.78
N VAL A 250 -2.72 -22.55 -22.64
CA VAL A 250 -2.22 -21.33 -22.01
C VAL A 250 -1.87 -21.60 -20.54
N LEU A 251 -0.99 -20.76 -19.97
CA LEU A 251 -0.73 -20.81 -18.53
C LEU A 251 -1.99 -20.47 -17.75
N LEU A 252 -2.13 -21.09 -16.60
CA LEU A 252 -3.16 -20.75 -15.61
C LEU A 252 -2.54 -19.93 -14.49
N SER A 253 -3.17 -18.80 -14.12
CA SER A 253 -2.78 -18.01 -12.95
C SER A 253 -4.00 -17.55 -12.17
N LEU A 254 -3.83 -17.40 -10.85
CA LEU A 254 -4.83 -16.87 -9.93
C LEU A 254 -4.33 -15.56 -9.36
N HIS A 255 -5.21 -14.56 -9.30
CA HIS A 255 -4.88 -13.22 -8.79
C HIS A 255 -5.97 -12.77 -7.84
N MET A 256 -5.60 -12.33 -6.64
CA MET A 256 -6.53 -11.93 -5.58
C MET A 256 -5.98 -10.83 -4.70
N LYS A 257 -6.86 -10.19 -3.92
CA LYS A 257 -6.52 -9.14 -2.95
C LYS A 257 -6.14 -9.70 -1.56
N ALA A 258 -5.41 -10.80 -1.51
CA ALA A 258 -5.19 -11.59 -0.29
C ALA A 258 -4.53 -10.85 0.88
N THR A 259 -3.81 -9.76 0.65
CA THR A 259 -3.22 -8.95 1.74
C THR A 259 -4.21 -8.05 2.45
N MET A 260 -5.20 -7.53 1.73
CA MET A 260 -6.29 -6.72 2.28
C MET A 260 -7.44 -7.59 2.77
N MET A 261 -7.86 -8.58 1.95
CA MET A 261 -8.96 -9.51 2.21
C MET A 261 -8.48 -10.75 2.97
N LYS A 262 -7.93 -10.56 4.17
CA LYS A 262 -7.23 -11.59 4.96
C LYS A 262 -8.10 -12.76 5.43
N VAL A 263 -9.42 -12.63 5.42
CA VAL A 263 -10.35 -13.71 5.84
C VAL A 263 -10.86 -14.46 4.62
N SER A 264 -11.39 -13.75 3.61
CA SER A 264 -12.04 -14.37 2.46
C SER A 264 -11.05 -14.94 1.43
N ASP A 265 -10.02 -14.19 1.06
CA ASP A 265 -9.20 -14.53 -0.09
C ASP A 265 -8.30 -15.75 0.14
N PRO A 266 -7.74 -16.00 1.33
CA PRO A 266 -7.07 -17.28 1.61
C PRO A 266 -7.99 -18.50 1.45
N VAL A 267 -9.28 -18.38 1.80
CA VAL A 267 -10.26 -19.47 1.61
C VAL A 267 -10.53 -19.71 0.12
N ILE A 268 -10.70 -18.63 -0.66
CA ILE A 268 -10.86 -18.73 -2.12
C ILE A 268 -9.61 -19.40 -2.73
N PHE A 269 -8.41 -19.00 -2.30
CA PHE A 269 -7.17 -19.60 -2.72
C PHE A 269 -7.07 -21.09 -2.38
N GLY A 270 -7.46 -21.47 -1.17
CA GLY A 270 -7.51 -22.88 -0.74
C GLY A 270 -8.43 -23.73 -1.61
N HIS A 271 -9.56 -23.18 -2.06
CA HIS A 271 -10.45 -23.86 -3.00
C HIS A 271 -9.79 -24.08 -4.36
N ALA A 272 -9.06 -23.11 -4.90
CA ALA A 272 -8.31 -23.28 -6.14
C ALA A 272 -7.24 -24.36 -6.03
N VAL A 273 -6.50 -24.39 -4.92
CA VAL A 273 -5.50 -25.44 -4.63
C VAL A 273 -6.16 -26.81 -4.59
N LYS A 274 -7.26 -26.96 -3.86
CA LYS A 274 -7.98 -28.25 -3.78
C LYS A 274 -8.51 -28.72 -5.12
N VAL A 275 -9.01 -27.82 -5.96
CA VAL A 275 -9.54 -28.17 -7.28
C VAL A 275 -8.41 -28.56 -8.24
N TYR A 276 -7.34 -27.80 -8.28
CA TYR A 276 -6.21 -28.08 -9.17
C TYR A 276 -5.51 -29.40 -8.81
N TYR A 277 -5.29 -29.67 -7.52
CA TYR A 277 -4.63 -30.89 -7.01
C TYR A 277 -5.64 -31.91 -6.48
N LYS A 278 -6.86 -31.98 -7.03
CA LYS A 278 -7.96 -32.81 -6.51
C LYS A 278 -7.60 -34.26 -6.29
N ASP A 279 -6.82 -34.87 -7.17
CA ASP A 279 -6.43 -36.29 -7.07
C ASP A 279 -5.45 -36.52 -5.92
N VAL A 280 -4.59 -35.56 -5.60
CA VAL A 280 -3.70 -35.60 -4.43
C VAL A 280 -4.51 -35.49 -3.14
N PHE A 281 -5.45 -34.56 -3.07
CA PHE A 281 -6.32 -34.41 -1.89
C PHE A 281 -7.29 -35.57 -1.72
N ALA A 282 -7.76 -36.18 -2.81
CA ALA A 282 -8.57 -37.40 -2.73
C ALA A 282 -7.80 -38.58 -2.15
N LYS A 283 -6.52 -38.70 -2.48
CA LYS A 283 -5.66 -39.80 -2.00
C LYS A 283 -5.11 -39.57 -0.59
N TYR A 284 -4.67 -38.35 -0.30
CA TYR A 284 -3.93 -38.02 0.93
C TYR A 284 -4.67 -37.09 1.90
N GLY A 285 -5.90 -36.68 1.60
CA GLY A 285 -6.62 -35.66 2.38
C GLY A 285 -6.71 -35.96 3.86
N LYS A 286 -6.98 -37.22 4.24
CA LYS A 286 -7.00 -37.63 5.65
C LYS A 286 -5.62 -37.47 6.34
N LEU A 287 -4.55 -37.83 5.66
CA LEU A 287 -3.19 -37.64 6.17
C LEU A 287 -2.86 -36.15 6.30
N PHE A 288 -3.30 -35.32 5.35
CA PHE A 288 -3.10 -33.87 5.43
C PHE A 288 -3.84 -33.23 6.60
N GLU A 289 -5.06 -33.71 6.89
CA GLU A 289 -5.80 -33.30 8.11
C GLU A 289 -5.03 -33.70 9.39
N GLU A 290 -4.52 -34.92 9.46
CA GLU A 290 -3.71 -35.41 10.60
C GLU A 290 -2.41 -34.62 10.79
N LEU A 291 -1.79 -34.14 9.70
CA LEU A 291 -0.60 -33.30 9.71
C LEU A 291 -0.90 -31.82 10.00
N GLY A 292 -2.15 -31.42 10.02
CA GLY A 292 -2.57 -30.04 10.19
C GLY A 292 -2.23 -29.16 8.98
N VAL A 293 -2.39 -29.67 7.76
CA VAL A 293 -2.25 -28.89 6.53
C VAL A 293 -3.41 -27.90 6.43
N ASP A 294 -3.09 -26.62 6.29
CA ASP A 294 -4.06 -25.58 5.95
C ASP A 294 -3.87 -25.15 4.49
N VAL A 295 -4.76 -25.61 3.62
CA VAL A 295 -4.73 -25.27 2.18
C VAL A 295 -4.92 -23.78 1.88
N ASN A 296 -5.44 -23.01 2.83
CA ASN A 296 -5.58 -21.57 2.70
C ASN A 296 -4.20 -20.87 2.66
N ASN A 297 -3.16 -21.55 3.15
CA ASN A 297 -1.76 -21.14 3.01
C ASN A 297 -1.11 -21.64 1.71
N GLY A 298 -1.84 -22.41 0.90
CA GLY A 298 -1.39 -22.89 -0.40
C GLY A 298 -0.65 -24.22 -0.40
N LEU A 299 -0.14 -24.61 -1.55
CA LEU A 299 0.64 -25.83 -1.72
C LEU A 299 1.93 -25.82 -0.89
N GLY A 300 2.46 -24.64 -0.58
CA GLY A 300 3.62 -24.48 0.28
C GLY A 300 3.43 -25.08 1.68
N ASP A 301 2.21 -25.02 2.21
CA ASP A 301 1.91 -25.62 3.52
C ASP A 301 1.92 -27.15 3.45
N VAL A 302 1.43 -27.72 2.33
CA VAL A 302 1.55 -29.18 2.09
C VAL A 302 3.01 -29.60 2.13
N TYR A 303 3.89 -28.94 1.36
CA TYR A 303 5.33 -29.24 1.35
C TYR A 303 5.96 -29.09 2.74
N SER A 304 5.61 -28.04 3.47
CA SER A 304 6.14 -27.82 4.83
C SER A 304 5.73 -28.93 5.82
N LYS A 305 4.49 -29.38 5.75
CA LYS A 305 3.97 -30.39 6.71
C LYS A 305 4.46 -31.81 6.41
N ILE A 306 4.60 -32.17 5.14
CA ILE A 306 5.10 -33.50 4.76
C ILE A 306 6.60 -33.70 5.08
N GLU A 307 7.35 -32.62 5.37
CA GLU A 307 8.75 -32.72 5.85
C GLU A 307 8.89 -33.57 7.12
N SER A 308 7.83 -33.68 7.93
CA SER A 308 7.82 -34.50 9.14
C SER A 308 7.63 -36.01 8.90
N LEU A 309 7.30 -36.38 7.64
CA LEU A 309 7.04 -37.79 7.28
C LEU A 309 8.33 -38.58 6.99
N PRO A 310 8.28 -39.94 7.05
CA PRO A 310 9.34 -40.76 6.51
C PRO A 310 9.63 -40.46 5.03
N ALA A 311 10.91 -40.47 4.64
CA ALA A 311 11.34 -40.04 3.30
C ALA A 311 10.58 -40.74 2.16
N ALA A 312 10.33 -42.04 2.25
CA ALA A 312 9.57 -42.74 1.20
C ALA A 312 8.13 -42.28 1.06
N GLN A 313 7.46 -41.89 2.14
CA GLN A 313 6.09 -41.38 2.11
C GLN A 313 6.06 -39.96 1.60
N LYS A 314 7.04 -39.12 1.98
CA LYS A 314 7.22 -37.78 1.44
C LYS A 314 7.42 -37.82 -0.07
N GLU A 315 8.38 -38.65 -0.55
CA GLU A 315 8.66 -38.82 -1.98
C GLU A 315 7.44 -39.31 -2.76
N GLU A 316 6.62 -40.20 -2.20
CA GLU A 316 5.37 -40.65 -2.83
C GLU A 316 4.39 -39.49 -3.03
N ILE A 317 4.22 -38.61 -2.03
CA ILE A 317 3.33 -37.46 -2.10
C ILE A 317 3.87 -36.44 -3.11
N GLU A 318 5.16 -36.14 -3.06
CA GLU A 318 5.80 -35.24 -4.02
C GLU A 318 5.66 -35.75 -5.45
N ALA A 319 5.86 -37.06 -5.69
CA ALA A 319 5.62 -37.66 -6.99
C ALA A 319 4.15 -37.57 -7.45
N ALA A 320 3.19 -37.71 -6.53
CA ALA A 320 1.79 -37.52 -6.83
C ALA A 320 1.47 -36.07 -7.21
N ILE A 321 2.06 -35.08 -6.55
CA ILE A 321 1.94 -33.65 -6.90
C ILE A 321 2.52 -33.41 -8.31
N GLN A 322 3.72 -33.95 -8.59
CA GLN A 322 4.36 -33.81 -9.91
C GLN A 322 3.53 -34.46 -11.04
N ALA A 323 2.83 -35.55 -10.73
CA ALA A 323 1.96 -36.21 -11.72
C ALA A 323 0.76 -35.34 -12.13
N VAL A 324 0.27 -34.44 -11.24
CA VAL A 324 -0.82 -33.50 -11.56
C VAL A 324 -0.43 -32.58 -12.72
N TYR A 325 0.80 -32.11 -12.77
CA TYR A 325 1.28 -31.21 -13.83
C TYR A 325 1.27 -31.86 -15.23
N GLN A 326 1.20 -33.18 -15.33
CA GLN A 326 1.08 -33.88 -16.61
C GLN A 326 -0.36 -33.88 -17.14
N THR A 327 -1.33 -33.72 -16.26
CA THR A 327 -2.75 -33.82 -16.59
C THR A 327 -3.48 -32.49 -16.57
N GLN A 328 -3.01 -31.52 -15.81
CA GLN A 328 -3.56 -30.18 -15.70
C GLN A 328 -2.86 -29.16 -16.64
N PRO A 329 -3.40 -27.95 -16.86
CA PRO A 329 -2.68 -26.89 -17.56
C PRO A 329 -1.42 -26.49 -16.79
N GLU A 330 -0.40 -25.99 -17.48
CA GLU A 330 0.77 -25.44 -16.80
C GLU A 330 0.38 -24.22 -15.95
N LEU A 331 0.93 -24.15 -14.75
CA LEU A 331 0.76 -22.99 -13.87
C LEU A 331 1.77 -21.89 -14.20
N ALA A 332 1.35 -20.64 -14.10
CA ALA A 332 2.28 -19.53 -14.03
C ALA A 332 3.21 -19.69 -12.82
N MET A 333 4.49 -19.36 -12.99
CA MET A 333 5.52 -19.58 -12.00
C MET A 333 5.88 -18.27 -11.31
N VAL A 334 6.05 -18.33 -9.99
CA VAL A 334 6.67 -17.27 -9.18
C VAL A 334 8.20 -17.38 -9.29
N ASP A 335 8.71 -18.62 -9.26
CA ASP A 335 10.12 -18.92 -9.40
C ASP A 335 10.25 -20.25 -10.18
N SER A 336 10.56 -20.16 -11.47
CA SER A 336 10.67 -21.34 -12.34
C SER A 336 11.84 -22.24 -11.96
N ASP A 337 12.96 -21.67 -11.51
CA ASP A 337 14.16 -22.41 -11.15
C ASP A 337 13.95 -23.26 -9.88
N ARG A 338 13.12 -22.77 -8.96
CA ARG A 338 12.80 -23.44 -7.69
C ARG A 338 11.50 -24.22 -7.73
N GLY A 339 10.77 -24.19 -8.84
CA GLY A 339 9.47 -24.86 -8.96
C GLY A 339 8.36 -24.23 -8.13
N ILE A 340 8.48 -22.94 -7.77
CA ILE A 340 7.46 -22.21 -7.00
C ILE A 340 6.37 -21.75 -7.97
N THR A 341 5.19 -22.33 -7.83
CA THR A 341 4.03 -22.01 -8.70
C THR A 341 3.20 -20.84 -8.13
N ASN A 342 2.31 -20.32 -8.95
CA ASN A 342 1.29 -19.35 -8.59
C ASN A 342 0.34 -19.85 -7.45
N LEU A 343 0.18 -21.16 -7.27
CA LEU A 343 -0.63 -21.76 -6.21
C LEU A 343 0.17 -22.15 -4.94
N HIS A 344 1.38 -21.65 -4.80
CA HIS A 344 2.27 -22.02 -3.69
C HIS A 344 1.87 -21.32 -2.38
N VAL A 345 1.79 -19.98 -2.39
CA VAL A 345 1.32 -19.17 -1.25
C VAL A 345 0.49 -17.97 -1.73
N PRO A 346 -0.58 -17.58 -1.00
CA PRO A 346 -1.46 -16.50 -1.44
C PRO A 346 -0.79 -15.12 -1.47
N SER A 347 0.30 -14.91 -0.73
CA SER A 347 1.04 -13.64 -0.75
C SER A 347 1.77 -13.37 -2.08
N ASP A 348 1.98 -14.37 -2.92
CA ASP A 348 2.68 -14.23 -4.20
C ASP A 348 1.76 -13.77 -5.36
N ILE A 349 0.44 -13.75 -5.12
CA ILE A 349 -0.58 -13.50 -6.15
C ILE A 349 -1.42 -12.26 -5.90
N ILE A 350 -0.86 -11.27 -5.22
CA ILE A 350 -1.56 -10.01 -4.97
C ILE A 350 -1.85 -9.32 -6.30
N VAL A 351 -3.13 -9.18 -6.61
CA VAL A 351 -3.63 -8.68 -7.90
C VAL A 351 -3.07 -7.33 -8.29
N ASP A 352 -2.86 -6.42 -7.32
CA ASP A 352 -2.32 -5.09 -7.54
C ASP A 352 -0.92 -5.09 -8.17
N ALA A 353 -0.12 -6.10 -7.86
CA ALA A 353 1.24 -6.25 -8.38
C ALA A 353 1.32 -7.27 -9.52
N SER A 354 0.64 -8.42 -9.40
CA SER A 354 0.78 -9.54 -10.33
C SER A 354 0.10 -9.25 -11.68
N MET A 355 -1.05 -8.59 -11.71
CA MET A 355 -1.70 -8.22 -12.97
C MET A 355 -0.94 -7.13 -13.74
N PRO A 356 -0.51 -6.01 -13.14
CA PRO A 356 0.34 -5.05 -13.85
C PRO A 356 1.66 -5.64 -14.36
N ALA A 357 2.28 -6.57 -13.63
CA ALA A 357 3.48 -7.28 -14.07
C ALA A 357 3.22 -8.12 -15.33
N MET A 358 2.09 -8.84 -15.37
CA MET A 358 1.63 -9.57 -16.57
C MET A 358 1.41 -8.63 -17.76
N LEU A 359 0.71 -7.51 -17.56
CA LEU A 359 0.42 -6.53 -18.61
C LEU A 359 1.69 -5.89 -19.16
N ARG A 360 2.66 -5.57 -18.31
CA ARG A 360 3.95 -5.04 -18.70
C ARG A 360 4.77 -6.05 -19.53
N SER A 361 4.52 -7.33 -19.36
CA SER A 361 5.18 -8.45 -20.05
C SER A 361 4.38 -8.97 -21.24
N SER A 362 3.73 -8.11 -22.01
CA SER A 362 2.90 -8.46 -23.18
C SER A 362 1.70 -9.36 -22.86
N GLY A 363 1.17 -9.30 -21.63
CA GLY A 363 0.13 -10.18 -21.16
C GLY A 363 0.60 -11.61 -20.87
N GLN A 364 1.89 -11.83 -20.78
CA GLN A 364 2.48 -13.15 -20.55
C GLN A 364 3.04 -13.30 -19.14
N MET A 365 3.09 -14.53 -18.68
CA MET A 365 3.74 -14.92 -17.43
C MET A 365 4.79 -16.02 -17.71
N TRP A 366 5.64 -16.28 -16.72
CA TRP A 366 6.67 -17.29 -16.81
C TRP A 366 6.08 -18.69 -16.62
N GLY A 367 6.42 -19.61 -17.52
CA GLY A 367 6.07 -21.02 -17.41
C GLY A 367 7.11 -21.84 -16.66
N PRO A 368 6.82 -23.14 -16.42
CA PRO A 368 7.74 -24.05 -15.74
C PRO A 368 9.08 -24.25 -16.49
N ASP A 369 9.09 -24.04 -17.80
CA ASP A 369 10.29 -24.09 -18.65
C ASP A 369 11.12 -22.81 -18.66
N GLY A 370 10.78 -21.83 -17.82
CA GLY A 370 11.45 -20.54 -17.73
C GLY A 370 11.20 -19.62 -18.94
N LYS A 371 10.16 -19.88 -19.73
CA LYS A 371 9.76 -19.03 -20.87
C LYS A 371 8.44 -18.33 -20.60
N GLN A 372 8.28 -17.17 -21.20
CA GLN A 372 7.02 -16.45 -21.16
C GLN A 372 5.99 -17.08 -22.11
N LYS A 373 4.76 -17.22 -21.64
CA LYS A 373 3.63 -17.80 -22.40
C LYS A 373 2.36 -17.00 -22.13
N ASP A 374 1.44 -17.05 -23.09
CA ASP A 374 0.10 -16.51 -22.93
C ASP A 374 -0.59 -17.15 -21.73
N THR A 375 -1.38 -16.36 -21.02
CA THR A 375 -1.88 -16.73 -19.71
C THR A 375 -3.36 -16.44 -19.58
N LYS A 376 -4.11 -17.39 -19.02
CA LYS A 376 -5.45 -17.17 -18.46
C LYS A 376 -5.29 -16.72 -17.01
N ALA A 377 -5.66 -15.47 -16.74
CA ALA A 377 -5.65 -14.87 -15.41
C ALA A 377 -7.02 -15.01 -14.76
N MET A 378 -7.16 -15.87 -13.75
CA MET A 378 -8.39 -16.00 -12.98
C MET A 378 -8.46 -14.93 -11.91
N ILE A 379 -9.52 -14.13 -11.92
CA ILE A 379 -9.91 -13.20 -10.87
C ILE A 379 -11.37 -13.53 -10.51
N PRO A 380 -11.61 -14.36 -9.50
CA PRO A 380 -12.93 -14.98 -9.29
C PRO A 380 -14.08 -13.97 -9.18
N ASP A 381 -13.96 -12.97 -8.33
CA ASP A 381 -14.96 -11.92 -8.23
C ASP A 381 -14.82 -10.89 -9.37
N ARG A 382 -15.93 -10.58 -10.04
CA ARG A 382 -15.92 -9.73 -11.24
C ARG A 382 -16.00 -8.23 -10.98
N CYS A 383 -16.03 -7.77 -9.71
CA CYS A 383 -16.16 -6.33 -9.40
C CYS A 383 -15.22 -5.47 -10.24
N TYR A 384 -13.96 -5.89 -10.37
CA TYR A 384 -12.92 -5.12 -11.05
C TYR A 384 -12.07 -5.92 -12.03
N ALA A 385 -12.36 -7.20 -12.22
CA ALA A 385 -11.61 -8.07 -13.14
C ALA A 385 -11.60 -7.52 -14.57
N GLY A 386 -12.69 -6.91 -15.00
CA GLY A 386 -12.86 -6.37 -16.34
C GLY A 386 -11.92 -5.23 -16.72
N ILE A 387 -11.35 -4.49 -15.76
CA ILE A 387 -10.38 -3.41 -16.06
C ILE A 387 -9.10 -3.97 -16.68
N TYR A 388 -8.62 -5.11 -16.19
CA TYR A 388 -7.43 -5.75 -16.72
C TYR A 388 -7.69 -6.34 -18.11
N GLN A 389 -8.89 -6.91 -18.34
CA GLN A 389 -9.29 -7.35 -19.68
C GLN A 389 -9.33 -6.18 -20.67
N ALA A 390 -9.84 -5.02 -20.25
CA ALA A 390 -9.85 -3.83 -21.10
C ALA A 390 -8.44 -3.38 -21.51
N VAL A 391 -7.46 -3.45 -20.60
CA VAL A 391 -6.05 -3.16 -20.93
C VAL A 391 -5.49 -4.20 -21.91
N ILE A 392 -5.76 -5.49 -21.69
CA ILE A 392 -5.32 -6.57 -22.59
C ILE A 392 -5.86 -6.34 -24.01
N ASP A 393 -7.16 -6.12 -24.13
CA ASP A 393 -7.82 -5.90 -25.43
C ASP A 393 -7.28 -4.65 -26.12
N PHE A 394 -7.09 -3.56 -25.38
CA PHE A 394 -6.51 -2.35 -25.90
C PHE A 394 -5.08 -2.55 -26.43
N CYS A 395 -4.25 -3.26 -25.68
CA CYS A 395 -2.88 -3.54 -26.08
C CYS A 395 -2.79 -4.56 -27.24
N LYS A 396 -3.72 -5.50 -27.36
CA LYS A 396 -3.84 -6.38 -28.53
C LYS A 396 -4.16 -5.60 -29.80
N GLU A 397 -5.03 -4.61 -29.70
CA GLU A 397 -5.45 -3.78 -30.84
C GLU A 397 -4.40 -2.73 -31.22
N HIS A 398 -3.77 -2.10 -30.25
CA HIS A 398 -2.96 -0.90 -30.45
C HIS A 398 -1.46 -1.10 -30.19
N GLY A 399 -1.05 -2.24 -29.69
CA GLY A 399 0.32 -2.48 -29.22
C GLY A 399 0.55 -1.92 -27.81
N ALA A 400 1.80 -2.02 -27.33
CA ALA A 400 2.21 -1.49 -26.03
C ALA A 400 2.15 0.05 -26.02
N PHE A 401 1.90 0.62 -24.84
CA PHE A 401 2.03 2.05 -24.63
C PHE A 401 3.48 2.51 -24.79
N ASP A 402 3.66 3.73 -25.29
CA ASP A 402 4.96 4.39 -25.38
C ASP A 402 5.13 5.33 -24.17
N PRO A 403 6.02 5.02 -23.19
CA PRO A 403 6.25 5.86 -22.04
C PRO A 403 6.73 7.28 -22.36
N THR A 404 7.27 7.51 -23.57
CA THR A 404 7.76 8.84 -23.97
C THR A 404 6.64 9.80 -24.38
N THR A 405 5.46 9.28 -24.75
CA THR A 405 4.36 10.07 -25.29
C THR A 405 3.04 9.95 -24.56
N MET A 406 2.86 8.89 -23.76
CA MET A 406 1.60 8.61 -23.11
C MET A 406 1.25 9.62 -22.00
N GLY A 407 -0.05 9.80 -21.77
CA GLY A 407 -0.58 10.57 -20.63
C GLY A 407 -0.56 9.79 -19.34
N SER A 408 -0.98 10.43 -18.25
CA SER A 408 -1.04 9.90 -16.90
C SER A 408 -2.47 9.70 -16.41
N VAL A 409 -2.67 8.79 -15.45
CA VAL A 409 -3.93 8.60 -14.75
C VAL A 409 -3.70 8.75 -13.24
N PRO A 410 -3.62 9.98 -12.71
CA PRO A 410 -3.61 10.21 -11.27
C PRO A 410 -4.90 9.72 -10.64
N ASN A 411 -4.85 9.41 -9.35
CA ASN A 411 -5.98 8.83 -8.63
C ASN A 411 -6.40 9.67 -7.42
N VAL A 412 -7.70 9.91 -7.31
CA VAL A 412 -8.39 10.42 -6.12
C VAL A 412 -9.18 9.28 -5.52
N GLY A 413 -8.73 8.77 -4.37
CA GLY A 413 -9.23 7.53 -3.75
C GLY A 413 -10.00 7.78 -2.46
N LEU A 414 -11.19 7.19 -2.34
CA LEU A 414 -11.98 7.18 -1.10
C LEU A 414 -11.26 6.32 -0.05
N MET A 415 -10.86 6.94 1.07
CA MET A 415 -10.06 6.27 2.09
C MET A 415 -10.34 6.79 3.50
N ALA A 416 -10.80 8.04 3.63
CA ALA A 416 -10.91 8.73 4.91
C ALA A 416 -11.79 7.97 5.92
N GLN A 417 -11.46 8.10 7.20
CA GLN A 417 -12.19 7.51 8.32
C GLN A 417 -12.47 6.00 8.15
N LYS A 418 -11.50 5.26 7.62
CA LYS A 418 -11.63 3.82 7.37
C LYS A 418 -12.79 3.46 6.45
N ALA A 419 -13.02 4.26 5.40
CA ALA A 419 -13.98 3.91 4.37
C ALA A 419 -13.71 2.48 3.88
N GLU A 420 -14.69 1.60 4.03
CA GLU A 420 -14.57 0.20 3.67
C GLU A 420 -15.19 -0.05 2.30
N GLU A 421 -14.62 -0.98 1.59
CA GLU A 421 -15.15 -1.51 0.35
C GLU A 421 -14.65 -2.94 0.18
N TYR A 422 -15.40 -3.80 -0.48
CA TYR A 422 -14.97 -5.14 -0.86
C TYR A 422 -14.76 -6.12 0.31
N GLY A 423 -15.09 -5.75 1.52
CA GLY A 423 -15.01 -6.55 2.73
C GLY A 423 -14.23 -5.89 3.85
N SER A 424 -14.37 -6.43 5.02
CA SER A 424 -13.73 -6.01 6.25
C SER A 424 -13.38 -7.25 7.05
N HIS A 425 -12.23 -7.28 7.72
CA HIS A 425 -11.78 -8.48 8.46
C HIS A 425 -12.74 -8.89 9.56
N ASP A 426 -13.30 -7.91 10.26
CA ASP A 426 -14.16 -8.11 11.43
C ASP A 426 -15.65 -8.25 11.06
N LYS A 427 -15.98 -8.16 9.78
CA LYS A 427 -17.33 -8.31 9.21
C LYS A 427 -17.36 -9.31 8.04
N THR A 428 -16.38 -10.19 7.96
CA THR A 428 -16.27 -11.27 6.97
C THR A 428 -16.31 -12.63 7.69
N PHE A 429 -17.20 -13.51 7.24
CA PHE A 429 -17.46 -14.80 7.88
C PHE A 429 -17.56 -15.92 6.86
N ILE A 430 -16.97 -17.08 7.20
CA ILE A 430 -17.17 -18.33 6.49
C ILE A 430 -18.30 -19.07 7.23
N LEU A 431 -19.34 -19.49 6.52
CA LEU A 431 -20.52 -20.06 7.14
C LEU A 431 -20.40 -21.57 7.33
N ASP A 432 -20.81 -22.04 8.51
CA ASP A 432 -20.74 -23.46 8.90
C ASP A 432 -21.96 -24.25 8.48
N ALA A 433 -23.05 -23.59 8.07
CA ALA A 433 -24.33 -24.22 7.74
C ALA A 433 -25.17 -23.37 6.79
N ALA A 434 -26.18 -23.97 6.20
CA ALA A 434 -27.20 -23.29 5.41
C ALA A 434 -28.13 -22.45 6.30
N GLY A 435 -28.49 -21.26 5.84
CA GLY A 435 -29.35 -20.31 6.57
C GLY A 435 -29.39 -18.94 5.93
N THR A 436 -29.59 -17.92 6.76
CA THR A 436 -29.64 -16.52 6.35
C THR A 436 -28.75 -15.68 7.28
N VAL A 437 -27.82 -14.90 6.71
CA VAL A 437 -27.10 -13.89 7.47
C VAL A 437 -27.86 -12.58 7.36
N ARG A 438 -28.10 -11.92 8.50
CA ARG A 438 -28.84 -10.66 8.58
C ARG A 438 -28.00 -9.58 9.26
N VAL A 439 -28.09 -8.36 8.77
CA VAL A 439 -27.67 -7.15 9.46
C VAL A 439 -28.94 -6.53 10.04
N VAL A 440 -29.06 -6.53 11.37
CA VAL A 440 -30.25 -6.06 12.06
C VAL A 440 -29.98 -4.85 12.91
N ASP A 441 -30.89 -3.89 12.91
CA ASP A 441 -30.79 -2.67 13.71
C ASP A 441 -31.21 -2.89 15.18
N ALA A 442 -31.11 -1.85 16.00
CA ALA A 442 -31.46 -1.88 17.41
C ALA A 442 -32.97 -2.20 17.66
N SER A 443 -33.84 -2.00 16.66
CA SER A 443 -35.24 -2.36 16.73
C SER A 443 -35.51 -3.83 16.37
N GLY A 444 -34.50 -4.54 15.87
CA GLY A 444 -34.63 -5.89 15.35
C GLY A 444 -35.06 -5.96 13.87
N THR A 445 -35.07 -4.81 13.18
CA THR A 445 -35.38 -4.76 11.75
C THR A 445 -34.16 -5.21 10.93
N ALA A 446 -34.34 -6.15 10.01
CA ALA A 446 -33.30 -6.56 9.09
C ALA A 446 -33.11 -5.50 8.00
N LEU A 447 -31.93 -4.87 7.98
CA LEU A 447 -31.53 -3.88 6.97
C LEU A 447 -31.01 -4.56 5.71
N LEU A 448 -30.23 -5.64 5.88
CA LEU A 448 -29.67 -6.46 4.81
C LEU A 448 -29.79 -7.94 5.17
N GLU A 449 -30.07 -8.77 4.18
CA GLU A 449 -30.18 -10.23 4.34
C GLU A 449 -29.53 -10.96 3.17
N GLN A 450 -28.81 -12.05 3.46
CA GLN A 450 -28.15 -12.91 2.49
C GLN A 450 -28.44 -14.38 2.80
N ALA A 451 -28.96 -15.10 1.83
CA ALA A 451 -29.08 -16.56 1.93
C ALA A 451 -27.71 -17.21 1.71
N VAL A 452 -27.34 -18.15 2.56
CA VAL A 452 -26.03 -18.79 2.59
C VAL A 452 -26.13 -20.31 2.73
N GLU A 453 -25.09 -21.00 2.27
CA GLU A 453 -24.86 -22.42 2.46
C GLU A 453 -23.56 -22.66 3.21
N GLU A 454 -23.28 -23.91 3.58
CA GLU A 454 -22.01 -24.27 4.24
C GLU A 454 -20.80 -23.97 3.36
N GLY A 455 -19.86 -23.21 3.92
CA GLY A 455 -18.63 -22.78 3.24
C GLY A 455 -18.76 -21.54 2.38
N ASP A 456 -19.96 -20.94 2.28
CA ASP A 456 -20.13 -19.64 1.65
C ASP A 456 -19.42 -18.54 2.44
N ILE A 457 -18.97 -17.51 1.74
CA ILE A 457 -18.25 -16.39 2.33
C ILE A 457 -19.14 -15.16 2.33
N PHE A 458 -19.52 -14.70 3.53
CA PHE A 458 -20.28 -13.47 3.73
C PHE A 458 -19.33 -12.31 4.04
N ARG A 459 -19.60 -11.13 3.48
CA ARG A 459 -18.94 -9.86 3.75
C ARG A 459 -19.95 -8.77 4.06
N MET A 460 -19.58 -7.85 4.96
CA MET A 460 -20.26 -6.58 5.16
C MET A 460 -19.22 -5.44 5.14
N CYS A 461 -19.59 -4.31 4.57
CA CYS A 461 -18.81 -3.08 4.56
C CYS A 461 -19.62 -1.89 5.03
N GLN A 462 -18.93 -0.82 5.43
CA GLN A 462 -19.53 0.44 5.82
C GLN A 462 -18.67 1.63 5.40
N VAL A 463 -19.30 2.70 4.93
CA VAL A 463 -18.67 3.97 4.55
C VAL A 463 -19.45 5.13 5.11
N LYS A 464 -18.78 5.96 5.92
CA LYS A 464 -19.37 7.19 6.47
C LYS A 464 -19.61 8.25 5.39
N ASP A 465 -20.56 9.13 5.63
CA ASP A 465 -20.95 10.15 4.67
C ASP A 465 -19.91 11.28 4.49
N ALA A 466 -19.30 11.72 5.58
CA ALA A 466 -18.30 12.79 5.52
C ALA A 466 -17.09 12.48 4.62
N PRO A 467 -16.49 11.28 4.66
CA PRO A 467 -15.49 10.87 3.69
C PRO A 467 -15.94 10.97 2.23
N ILE A 468 -17.19 10.62 1.94
CA ILE A 468 -17.74 10.68 0.56
C ILE A 468 -17.87 12.14 0.11
N GLN A 469 -18.37 13.04 0.97
CA GLN A 469 -18.44 14.46 0.69
C GLN A 469 -17.06 15.06 0.38
N ASP A 470 -16.07 14.76 1.20
CA ASP A 470 -14.70 15.21 1.00
C ASP A 470 -14.06 14.62 -0.27
N TRP A 471 -14.34 13.35 -0.57
CA TRP A 471 -13.89 12.69 -1.80
C TRP A 471 -14.41 13.40 -3.07
N VAL A 472 -15.69 13.78 -3.09
CA VAL A 472 -16.29 14.57 -4.19
C VAL A 472 -15.62 15.94 -4.28
N LYS A 473 -15.44 16.63 -3.14
CA LYS A 473 -14.72 17.91 -3.08
C LYS A 473 -13.29 17.78 -3.62
N LEU A 474 -12.56 16.75 -3.24
CA LEU A 474 -11.18 16.53 -3.68
C LEU A 474 -11.11 16.30 -5.20
N ALA A 475 -12.05 15.53 -5.77
CA ALA A 475 -12.15 15.33 -7.21
C ALA A 475 -12.34 16.66 -7.97
N VAL A 476 -13.26 17.51 -7.50
CA VAL A 476 -13.49 18.85 -8.08
C VAL A 476 -12.24 19.72 -7.94
N THR A 477 -11.62 19.74 -6.77
CA THR A 477 -10.40 20.50 -6.49
C THR A 477 -9.27 20.10 -7.44
N ARG A 478 -9.05 18.79 -7.65
CA ARG A 478 -8.01 18.30 -8.55
C ARG A 478 -8.32 18.62 -10.02
N ALA A 479 -9.57 18.44 -10.45
CA ALA A 479 -10.00 18.81 -11.80
C ALA A 479 -9.80 20.32 -12.05
N ARG A 480 -10.14 21.16 -11.08
CA ARG A 480 -9.96 22.62 -11.15
C ARG A 480 -8.48 23.02 -11.23
N ALA A 481 -7.64 22.42 -10.40
CA ALA A 481 -6.20 22.72 -10.35
C ALA A 481 -5.46 22.31 -11.63
N THR A 482 -5.92 21.28 -12.34
CA THR A 482 -5.21 20.70 -13.49
C THR A 482 -5.87 20.97 -14.84
N GLY A 483 -7.17 21.29 -14.87
CA GLY A 483 -7.95 21.35 -16.10
C GLY A 483 -8.17 19.98 -16.76
N VAL A 484 -7.89 18.89 -16.06
CA VAL A 484 -7.98 17.51 -16.55
C VAL A 484 -9.35 16.92 -16.20
N PRO A 485 -9.97 16.12 -17.09
CA PRO A 485 -11.23 15.43 -16.78
C PRO A 485 -11.12 14.56 -15.55
N ALA A 486 -12.12 14.64 -14.67
CA ALA A 486 -12.28 13.76 -13.52
C ALA A 486 -13.38 12.73 -13.79
N VAL A 487 -13.04 11.45 -13.68
CA VAL A 487 -13.97 10.35 -13.94
C VAL A 487 -14.17 9.55 -12.68
N PHE A 488 -15.40 9.51 -12.18
CA PHE A 488 -15.83 8.61 -11.11
C PHE A 488 -16.03 7.20 -11.70
N TRP A 489 -15.32 6.23 -11.17
CA TRP A 489 -15.36 4.82 -11.60
C TRP A 489 -16.43 4.09 -10.81
N LEU A 490 -17.67 4.24 -11.18
CA LEU A 490 -18.83 3.70 -10.47
C LEU A 490 -19.80 3.03 -11.45
N ASP A 491 -20.18 1.78 -11.13
CA ASP A 491 -21.13 0.98 -11.91
C ASP A 491 -22.53 1.08 -11.31
N GLU A 492 -23.49 1.63 -12.03
CA GLU A 492 -24.89 1.72 -11.60
C GLU A 492 -25.55 0.34 -11.34
N ASN A 493 -24.97 -0.74 -11.90
CA ASN A 493 -25.44 -2.11 -11.71
C ASN A 493 -24.84 -2.79 -10.48
N ARG A 494 -23.86 -2.18 -9.81
CA ARG A 494 -23.33 -2.64 -8.54
C ARG A 494 -24.01 -1.92 -7.39
N ALA A 495 -24.56 -2.65 -6.44
CA ALA A 495 -25.39 -2.05 -5.38
C ALA A 495 -24.66 -0.98 -4.56
N HIS A 496 -23.41 -1.22 -4.15
CA HIS A 496 -22.57 -0.23 -3.45
C HIS A 496 -22.35 1.03 -4.30
N ASP A 497 -21.96 0.86 -5.56
CA ASP A 497 -21.68 1.98 -6.45
C ASP A 497 -22.96 2.80 -6.76
N ALA A 498 -24.11 2.13 -6.85
CA ALA A 498 -25.38 2.83 -7.03
C ALA A 498 -25.70 3.78 -5.87
N GLU A 499 -25.39 3.41 -4.62
CA GLU A 499 -25.52 4.32 -3.47
C GLU A 499 -24.49 5.47 -3.56
N LEU A 500 -23.24 5.18 -3.95
CA LEU A 500 -22.22 6.23 -4.17
C LEU A 500 -22.60 7.17 -5.29
N ILE A 501 -23.19 6.71 -6.40
CA ILE A 501 -23.67 7.56 -7.50
C ILE A 501 -24.73 8.55 -7.00
N LYS A 502 -25.67 8.10 -6.15
CA LYS A 502 -26.65 9.01 -5.53
C LYS A 502 -25.96 10.09 -4.71
N LYS A 503 -24.94 9.73 -3.93
CA LYS A 503 -24.15 10.66 -3.12
C LYS A 503 -23.36 11.65 -3.98
N VAL A 504 -22.67 11.18 -5.02
CA VAL A 504 -21.93 12.04 -5.95
C VAL A 504 -22.86 13.07 -6.60
N ASN A 505 -24.02 12.62 -7.10
CA ASN A 505 -25.00 13.51 -7.71
C ASN A 505 -25.60 14.51 -6.71
N ALA A 506 -25.72 14.15 -5.44
CA ALA A 506 -26.20 15.04 -4.39
C ALA A 506 -25.16 16.10 -3.99
N TYR A 507 -23.85 15.76 -3.98
CA TYR A 507 -22.80 16.63 -3.46
C TYR A 507 -22.07 17.44 -4.53
N LEU A 508 -22.05 17.03 -5.80
CA LEU A 508 -21.44 17.82 -6.88
C LEU A 508 -22.02 19.25 -6.99
N PRO A 509 -23.34 19.48 -6.83
CA PRO A 509 -23.92 20.83 -6.87
C PRO A 509 -23.42 21.77 -5.76
N ASP A 510 -22.85 21.26 -4.69
CA ASP A 510 -22.28 22.09 -3.61
C ASP A 510 -20.94 22.72 -4.01
N HIS A 511 -20.40 22.37 -5.19
CA HIS A 511 -19.12 22.84 -5.70
C HIS A 511 -19.28 23.55 -7.04
N ASP A 512 -18.46 24.57 -7.30
CA ASP A 512 -18.38 25.17 -8.62
C ASP A 512 -17.70 24.21 -9.61
N THR A 513 -18.49 23.62 -10.49
CA THR A 513 -18.04 22.72 -11.56
C THR A 513 -18.00 23.38 -12.93
N THR A 514 -18.19 24.69 -12.99
CA THR A 514 -18.23 25.46 -14.27
C THR A 514 -16.93 25.24 -15.04
N GLY A 515 -17.05 24.81 -16.29
CA GLY A 515 -15.92 24.55 -17.18
C GLY A 515 -15.10 23.30 -16.87
N LEU A 516 -15.53 22.47 -15.92
CA LEU A 516 -14.90 21.18 -15.62
C LEU A 516 -15.60 20.04 -16.38
N GLU A 517 -14.82 19.09 -16.84
CA GLU A 517 -15.33 17.83 -17.37
C GLU A 517 -15.32 16.80 -16.25
N ILE A 518 -16.52 16.46 -15.75
CA ILE A 518 -16.71 15.44 -14.70
C ILE A 518 -17.66 14.38 -15.23
N LYS A 519 -17.25 13.11 -15.15
CA LYS A 519 -18.02 11.97 -15.65
C LYS A 519 -18.21 10.93 -14.55
N ILE A 520 -19.26 10.12 -14.68
CA ILE A 520 -19.46 8.87 -13.94
C ILE A 520 -19.54 7.78 -15.01
N LEU A 521 -18.63 6.81 -14.95
CA LEU A 521 -18.53 5.70 -15.88
C LEU A 521 -18.29 4.41 -15.10
N ALA A 522 -18.88 3.30 -15.56
CA ALA A 522 -18.56 1.99 -15.02
C ALA A 522 -17.06 1.68 -15.17
N PRO A 523 -16.44 0.88 -14.28
CA PRO A 523 -14.97 0.69 -14.26
C PRO A 523 -14.36 0.28 -15.60
N VAL A 524 -14.99 -0.61 -16.35
CA VAL A 524 -14.50 -1.03 -17.68
C VAL A 524 -14.52 0.14 -18.68
N GLU A 525 -15.62 0.90 -18.71
CA GLU A 525 -15.76 2.04 -19.62
C GLU A 525 -14.84 3.20 -19.21
N ALA A 526 -14.68 3.45 -17.91
CA ALA A 526 -13.73 4.43 -17.40
C ALA A 526 -12.28 4.04 -17.74
N CYS A 527 -11.96 2.75 -17.67
CA CYS A 527 -10.66 2.22 -18.07
C CYS A 527 -10.40 2.48 -19.56
N LYS A 528 -11.31 2.08 -20.44
CA LYS A 528 -11.21 2.33 -21.89
C LYS A 528 -11.04 3.81 -22.22
N TYR A 529 -11.87 4.67 -21.62
CA TYR A 529 -11.75 6.12 -21.76
C TYR A 529 -10.37 6.63 -21.36
N SER A 530 -9.85 6.15 -20.23
CA SER A 530 -8.51 6.52 -19.75
C SER A 530 -7.39 6.02 -20.67
N LEU A 531 -7.48 4.79 -21.17
CA LEU A 531 -6.50 4.20 -22.09
C LEU A 531 -6.40 4.94 -23.42
N GLU A 532 -7.54 5.32 -24.00
CA GLU A 532 -7.59 6.13 -25.24
C GLU A 532 -6.91 7.49 -25.03
N ARG A 533 -7.22 8.16 -23.94
CA ARG A 533 -6.61 9.43 -23.59
C ARG A 533 -5.10 9.31 -23.33
N MET A 534 -4.69 8.28 -22.57
CA MET A 534 -3.26 7.99 -22.34
C MET A 534 -2.51 7.80 -23.67
N LYS A 535 -3.07 7.04 -24.61
CA LYS A 535 -2.48 6.84 -25.94
C LYS A 535 -2.35 8.17 -26.70
N ALA A 536 -3.31 9.08 -26.53
CA ALA A 536 -3.27 10.41 -27.13
C ALA A 536 -2.36 11.42 -26.39
N GLY A 537 -1.66 11.00 -25.34
CA GLY A 537 -0.82 11.88 -24.52
C GLY A 537 -1.58 12.77 -23.55
N LEU A 538 -2.85 12.45 -23.26
CA LEU A 538 -3.74 13.23 -22.40
C LEU A 538 -3.95 12.57 -21.06
N ASP A 539 -3.97 13.37 -19.99
CA ASP A 539 -4.20 12.91 -18.62
C ASP A 539 -5.69 12.75 -18.31
N THR A 540 -6.01 11.84 -17.37
CA THR A 540 -7.35 11.62 -16.83
C THR A 540 -7.26 11.38 -15.33
N ILE A 541 -8.02 12.11 -14.51
CA ILE A 541 -8.11 11.86 -13.07
C ILE A 541 -9.10 10.71 -12.85
N SER A 542 -8.61 9.59 -12.31
CA SER A 542 -9.47 8.51 -11.84
C SER A 542 -9.97 8.82 -10.43
N VAL A 543 -11.28 8.81 -10.23
CA VAL A 543 -11.92 9.04 -8.92
C VAL A 543 -12.58 7.73 -8.50
N THR A 544 -12.04 7.07 -7.48
CA THR A 544 -12.34 5.67 -7.19
C THR A 544 -12.67 5.41 -5.74
N GLY A 545 -13.40 4.32 -5.50
CA GLY A 545 -13.52 3.71 -4.19
C GLY A 545 -12.19 3.18 -3.64
N ASN A 546 -12.24 2.59 -2.47
CA ASN A 546 -11.05 2.18 -1.72
C ASN A 546 -10.25 1.07 -2.42
N VAL A 547 -10.92 0.11 -3.05
CA VAL A 547 -10.24 -1.04 -3.69
C VAL A 547 -9.63 -0.64 -5.03
N LEU A 548 -10.38 0.02 -5.90
CA LEU A 548 -9.84 0.53 -7.17
C LEU A 548 -8.72 1.53 -6.96
N ARG A 549 -8.74 2.32 -5.90
CA ARG A 549 -7.62 3.16 -5.51
C ARG A 549 -6.31 2.37 -5.48
N ASP A 550 -6.30 1.21 -4.83
CA ASP A 550 -5.11 0.35 -4.77
C ASP A 550 -4.75 -0.24 -6.14
N TYR A 551 -5.74 -0.73 -6.89
CA TYR A 551 -5.51 -1.33 -8.20
C TYR A 551 -4.92 -0.33 -9.21
N LEU A 552 -5.51 0.87 -9.29
CA LEU A 552 -5.12 1.87 -10.29
C LEU A 552 -3.83 2.60 -9.94
N THR A 553 -3.47 2.69 -8.66
CA THR A 553 -2.19 3.28 -8.23
C THR A 553 -0.98 2.38 -8.48
N ASP A 554 -1.21 1.14 -8.87
CA ASP A 554 -0.19 0.24 -9.41
C ASP A 554 -0.31 0.08 -10.92
N LEU A 555 -1.52 -0.13 -11.45
CA LEU A 555 -1.74 -0.41 -12.87
C LEU A 555 -1.18 0.69 -13.78
N PHE A 556 -1.66 1.92 -13.64
CA PHE A 556 -1.26 3.00 -14.54
C PHE A 556 0.19 3.44 -14.36
N PRO A 557 0.73 3.57 -13.13
CA PRO A 557 2.16 3.85 -12.95
C PRO A 557 3.09 2.78 -13.51
N ILE A 558 2.71 1.52 -13.42
CA ILE A 558 3.50 0.43 -14.05
C ILE A 558 3.54 0.60 -15.58
N LEU A 559 2.43 0.97 -16.21
CA LEU A 559 2.37 1.23 -17.65
C LEU A 559 3.18 2.47 -18.03
N GLU A 560 3.12 3.54 -17.24
CA GLU A 560 3.76 4.83 -17.53
C GLU A 560 5.23 4.87 -17.10
N LEU A 561 5.52 4.47 -15.86
CA LEU A 561 6.82 4.66 -15.21
C LEU A 561 7.64 3.37 -15.10
N GLY A 562 7.01 2.22 -15.36
CA GLY A 562 7.58 0.90 -15.10
C GLY A 562 7.59 0.52 -13.61
N THR A 563 7.10 1.37 -12.72
CA THR A 563 7.05 1.16 -11.28
C THR A 563 6.00 2.07 -10.64
N SER A 564 5.36 1.62 -9.58
CA SER A 564 4.52 2.44 -8.71
C SER A 564 5.28 3.08 -7.52
N ALA A 565 6.55 2.71 -7.33
CA ALA A 565 7.35 3.14 -6.18
C ALA A 565 7.76 4.63 -6.20
N LYS A 566 7.58 5.31 -7.33
CA LYS A 566 7.94 6.72 -7.53
C LYS A 566 6.72 7.66 -7.56
N MET A 567 5.60 7.22 -7.03
CA MET A 567 4.39 8.02 -6.93
C MET A 567 4.38 8.87 -5.66
N LEU A 568 3.80 10.08 -5.76
CA LEU A 568 3.39 10.85 -4.59
C LEU A 568 2.16 10.20 -3.95
N SER A 569 2.17 10.10 -2.63
CA SER A 569 1.03 9.66 -1.82
C SER A 569 0.63 10.78 -0.86
N ILE A 570 -0.24 11.67 -1.33
CA ILE A 570 -0.76 12.79 -0.56
C ILE A 570 -2.10 12.40 0.03
N VAL A 571 -2.32 12.76 1.27
CA VAL A 571 -3.62 12.66 1.95
C VAL A 571 -4.00 14.07 2.38
N PRO A 572 -4.74 14.83 1.55
CA PRO A 572 -5.35 16.07 1.99
C PRO A 572 -6.33 15.76 3.11
N LEU A 573 -6.04 16.27 4.33
CA LEU A 573 -6.85 15.98 5.50
C LEU A 573 -8.16 16.75 5.44
N MET A 574 -9.26 16.15 5.88
CA MET A 574 -10.61 16.72 5.75
C MET A 574 -10.77 18.08 6.43
N ASN A 575 -9.98 18.36 7.46
CA ASN A 575 -9.97 19.62 8.19
C ASN A 575 -8.96 20.65 7.68
N GLY A 576 -8.33 20.40 6.52
CA GLY A 576 -7.49 21.37 5.80
C GLY A 576 -5.98 21.17 5.94
N GLY A 577 -5.52 20.28 6.82
CA GLY A 577 -4.11 19.89 6.90
C GLY A 577 -3.67 18.95 5.79
N GLY A 578 -2.41 18.52 5.81
CA GLY A 578 -1.82 17.58 4.87
C GLY A 578 -1.03 16.47 5.54
N LEU A 579 -1.20 15.25 5.02
CA LEU A 579 -0.39 14.08 5.34
C LEU A 579 0.32 13.64 4.05
N PHE A 580 1.64 13.48 4.13
CA PHE A 580 2.49 13.11 3.01
C PHE A 580 3.17 11.79 3.34
N GLU A 581 2.70 10.71 2.71
CA GLU A 581 3.20 9.36 2.98
C GLU A 581 4.34 9.03 2.02
N THR A 582 5.38 8.39 2.55
CA THR A 582 6.47 7.84 1.76
C THR A 582 6.26 6.35 1.50
N GLY A 583 7.03 5.77 0.59
CA GLY A 583 6.82 4.44 0.03
C GLY A 583 6.80 3.28 1.03
N ALA A 584 6.59 2.06 0.54
CA ALA A 584 6.52 0.85 1.33
C ALA A 584 7.90 0.38 1.83
N GLY A 585 7.96 -0.06 3.10
CA GLY A 585 9.18 -0.52 3.76
C GLY A 585 9.46 -2.02 3.66
N GLY A 586 8.89 -2.76 2.70
CA GLY A 586 8.99 -4.23 2.65
C GLY A 586 10.42 -4.79 2.58
N SER A 587 11.37 -4.07 1.99
CA SER A 587 12.79 -4.43 1.93
C SER A 587 13.64 -3.85 3.07
N ALA A 588 13.08 -3.01 3.92
CA ALA A 588 13.80 -2.29 4.97
C ALA A 588 14.63 -3.18 5.91
N PRO A 589 14.13 -4.36 6.38
CA PRO A 589 14.93 -5.25 7.22
C PRO A 589 16.23 -5.72 6.57
N LYS A 590 16.20 -6.02 5.27
CA LYS A 590 17.39 -6.46 4.52
C LYS A 590 18.41 -5.33 4.36
N HIS A 591 17.95 -4.09 4.27
CA HIS A 591 18.83 -2.92 4.22
C HIS A 591 19.53 -2.68 5.55
N VAL A 592 18.81 -2.85 6.67
CA VAL A 592 19.43 -2.79 8.02
C VAL A 592 20.51 -3.86 8.18
N GLN A 593 20.22 -5.11 7.79
CA GLN A 593 21.20 -6.19 7.82
C GLN A 593 22.47 -5.88 7.01
N GLN A 594 22.35 -5.20 5.88
CA GLN A 594 23.51 -4.79 5.09
C GLN A 594 24.32 -3.70 5.80
N VAL A 595 23.66 -2.75 6.47
CA VAL A 595 24.37 -1.74 7.28
C VAL A 595 25.15 -2.41 8.44
N GLU A 596 24.53 -3.33 9.15
CA GLU A 596 25.20 -4.06 10.23
C GLU A 596 26.42 -4.87 9.77
N LYS A 597 26.37 -5.44 8.57
CA LYS A 597 27.44 -6.26 8.01
C LYS A 597 28.53 -5.45 7.32
N GLU A 598 28.13 -4.43 6.57
CA GLU A 598 28.96 -3.79 5.55
C GLU A 598 28.95 -2.26 5.64
N ASN A 599 28.24 -1.66 6.60
CA ASN A 599 28.07 -0.20 6.72
C ASN A 599 27.72 0.45 5.38
N HIS A 600 26.75 -0.15 4.68
CA HIS A 600 26.26 0.32 3.39
C HIS A 600 24.72 0.33 3.42
N LEU A 601 24.11 1.51 3.30
CA LEU A 601 22.67 1.68 3.28
C LEU A 601 22.19 1.91 1.84
N ARG A 602 21.50 0.91 1.28
CA ARG A 602 20.94 1.00 -0.08
C ARG A 602 19.50 1.50 -0.13
N TRP A 603 18.94 2.00 0.98
CA TRP A 603 17.63 2.64 1.00
C TRP A 603 17.63 3.86 0.08
N ASP A 604 16.61 3.94 -0.81
CA ASP A 604 16.41 5.10 -1.68
C ASP A 604 15.40 6.06 -1.04
N SER A 605 15.87 7.23 -0.64
CA SER A 605 15.06 8.27 -0.01
C SER A 605 14.29 9.14 -1.03
N LEU A 606 14.14 8.70 -2.27
CA LEU A 606 13.39 9.45 -3.29
C LEU A 606 11.96 9.76 -2.82
N GLY A 607 11.29 8.82 -2.16
CA GLY A 607 9.96 9.02 -1.59
C GLY A 607 9.92 10.16 -0.57
N GLU A 608 10.94 10.27 0.28
CA GLU A 608 11.09 11.34 1.26
C GLU A 608 11.32 12.70 0.58
N PHE A 609 12.10 12.74 -0.50
CA PHE A 609 12.30 13.98 -1.27
C PHE A 609 11.00 14.48 -1.89
N LEU A 610 10.24 13.56 -2.47
CA LEU A 610 8.95 13.87 -3.09
C LEU A 610 7.91 14.31 -2.05
N ALA A 611 7.86 13.65 -0.90
CA ALA A 611 6.97 14.02 0.20
C ALA A 611 7.31 15.39 0.79
N LEU A 612 8.60 15.70 0.92
CA LEU A 612 9.04 17.03 1.38
C LEU A 612 8.63 18.13 0.40
N ALA A 613 8.81 17.93 -0.89
CA ALA A 613 8.37 18.89 -1.90
C ALA A 613 6.87 19.16 -1.82
N ALA A 614 6.05 18.11 -1.70
CA ALA A 614 4.60 18.23 -1.54
C ALA A 614 4.19 18.92 -0.21
N SER A 615 4.90 18.65 0.88
CA SER A 615 4.72 19.30 2.18
C SER A 615 5.00 20.81 2.11
N LEU A 616 6.06 21.21 1.41
CA LEU A 616 6.41 22.62 1.19
C LEU A 616 5.39 23.32 0.28
N GLU A 617 4.92 22.68 -0.77
CA GLU A 617 3.82 23.16 -1.63
C GLU A 617 2.54 23.42 -0.81
N HIS A 618 2.20 22.50 0.09
CA HIS A 618 1.08 22.64 1.00
C HIS A 618 1.21 23.89 1.88
N LEU A 619 2.38 24.13 2.48
CA LEU A 619 2.62 25.34 3.27
C LEU A 619 2.48 26.61 2.44
N SER A 620 2.92 26.61 1.19
CA SER A 620 2.72 27.75 0.28
C SER A 620 1.24 28.01 0.03
N SER A 621 0.49 26.97 -0.29
CA SER A 621 -0.92 27.10 -0.69
C SER A 621 -1.86 27.44 0.48
N VAL A 622 -1.61 26.87 1.68
CA VAL A 622 -2.50 27.00 2.84
C VAL A 622 -2.16 28.22 3.70
N ILE A 623 -0.87 28.54 3.84
CA ILE A 623 -0.41 29.61 4.74
C ILE A 623 0.13 30.81 3.96
N GLY A 624 0.25 30.72 2.64
CA GLY A 624 0.79 31.80 1.79
C GLY A 624 2.30 32.03 1.96
N ASN A 625 3.06 31.01 2.42
CA ASN A 625 4.51 31.12 2.56
C ASN A 625 5.19 31.04 1.18
N ALA A 626 5.54 32.18 0.60
CA ALA A 626 6.16 32.26 -0.73
C ALA A 626 7.54 31.56 -0.80
N LYS A 627 8.33 31.59 0.27
CA LYS A 627 9.63 30.88 0.33
C LYS A 627 9.45 29.37 0.30
N ALA A 628 8.37 28.84 0.89
CA ALA A 628 8.04 27.42 0.82
C ALA A 628 7.80 26.96 -0.64
N GLN A 629 7.17 27.81 -1.47
CA GLN A 629 7.00 27.46 -2.89
C GLN A 629 8.35 27.41 -3.63
N VAL A 630 9.22 28.37 -3.38
CA VAL A 630 10.57 28.39 -3.98
C VAL A 630 11.38 27.15 -3.56
N LEU A 631 11.28 26.76 -2.27
CA LEU A 631 11.90 25.52 -1.78
C LEU A 631 11.32 24.28 -2.47
N ALA A 632 10.01 24.20 -2.64
CA ALA A 632 9.34 23.08 -3.31
C ALA A 632 9.75 22.95 -4.78
N ASP A 633 9.68 24.06 -5.54
CA ASP A 633 10.02 24.09 -6.96
C ASP A 633 11.49 23.74 -7.22
N THR A 634 12.39 24.27 -6.39
CA THR A 634 13.83 23.99 -6.49
C THR A 634 14.17 22.58 -6.04
N LEU A 635 13.44 22.02 -5.09
CA LEU A 635 13.59 20.61 -4.68
C LEU A 635 13.13 19.66 -5.79
N ASP A 636 12.01 19.94 -6.46
CA ASP A 636 11.57 19.12 -7.60
C ASP A 636 12.58 19.19 -8.75
N LYS A 637 13.12 20.38 -9.05
CA LYS A 637 14.20 20.55 -10.04
C LYS A 637 15.46 19.75 -9.64
N ALA A 638 15.85 19.80 -8.38
CA ALA A 638 17.00 19.05 -7.86
C ALA A 638 16.76 17.53 -7.93
N THR A 639 15.55 17.09 -7.63
CA THR A 639 15.15 15.67 -7.75
C THR A 639 15.20 15.21 -9.20
N GLY A 640 14.80 16.05 -10.16
CA GLY A 640 14.97 15.78 -11.59
C GLY A 640 16.44 15.60 -11.99
N GLU A 641 17.33 16.50 -11.56
CA GLU A 641 18.78 16.39 -11.80
C GLU A 641 19.39 15.14 -11.12
N PHE A 642 18.94 14.82 -9.91
CA PHE A 642 19.32 13.61 -9.16
C PHE A 642 18.97 12.33 -9.94
N LEU A 643 17.77 12.24 -10.50
CA LEU A 643 17.34 11.12 -11.32
C LEU A 643 18.10 11.05 -12.64
N ASP A 644 18.23 12.17 -13.35
CA ASP A 644 18.94 12.25 -14.65
C ASP A 644 20.42 11.84 -14.53
N LYS A 645 21.05 12.13 -13.40
CA LYS A 645 22.44 11.76 -13.12
C LYS A 645 22.61 10.44 -12.37
N ASN A 646 21.52 9.67 -12.20
CA ASN A 646 21.51 8.35 -11.58
C ASN A 646 22.20 8.34 -10.19
N LYS A 647 21.75 9.22 -9.30
CA LYS A 647 22.30 9.37 -7.94
C LYS A 647 21.57 8.54 -6.87
N SER A 648 20.70 7.63 -7.27
CA SER A 648 20.09 6.62 -6.37
C SER A 648 21.15 5.68 -5.79
N PRO A 649 20.93 5.11 -4.59
CA PRO A 649 21.89 4.24 -3.94
C PRO A 649 22.19 2.96 -4.76
N SER A 650 23.48 2.61 -4.87
CA SER A 650 23.90 1.32 -5.41
C SER A 650 23.64 0.18 -4.42
N ARG A 651 23.60 -1.04 -4.95
CA ARG A 651 23.55 -2.26 -4.13
C ARG A 651 24.93 -2.69 -3.64
N LYS A 652 26.01 -2.16 -4.23
CA LYS A 652 27.39 -2.60 -4.01
C LYS A 652 28.09 -1.72 -3.00
N VAL A 653 28.77 -2.36 -2.05
CA VAL A 653 29.65 -1.72 -1.08
C VAL A 653 30.81 -0.99 -1.77
N GLY A 654 31.15 0.18 -1.26
CA GLY A 654 32.18 1.03 -1.84
C GLY A 654 31.70 1.96 -2.96
N GLU A 655 30.47 1.77 -3.43
CA GLU A 655 29.77 2.66 -4.34
C GLU A 655 28.83 3.61 -3.58
N LEU A 656 28.14 4.49 -4.31
CA LEU A 656 27.19 5.45 -3.74
C LEU A 656 26.11 4.75 -2.95
N ASP A 657 25.93 5.10 -1.69
CA ASP A 657 24.85 4.63 -0.84
C ASP A 657 23.85 5.76 -0.50
N ASN A 658 22.92 5.52 0.43
CA ASN A 658 21.90 6.48 0.87
C ASN A 658 22.51 7.83 1.29
N ARG A 659 23.63 7.82 2.03
CA ARG A 659 24.33 9.03 2.50
C ARG A 659 24.89 9.85 1.34
N GLY A 660 25.47 9.20 0.35
CA GLY A 660 25.95 9.82 -0.87
C GLY A 660 24.81 10.37 -1.73
N SER A 661 23.67 9.67 -1.80
CA SER A 661 22.46 10.18 -2.44
C SER A 661 21.96 11.47 -1.78
N HIS A 662 21.95 11.53 -0.45
CA HIS A 662 21.57 12.74 0.29
C HIS A 662 22.54 13.91 0.03
N PHE A 663 23.83 13.62 -0.07
CA PHE A 663 24.80 14.65 -0.47
C PHE A 663 24.49 15.22 -1.85
N TYR A 664 24.21 14.37 -2.84
CA TYR A 664 23.90 14.86 -4.19
C TYR A 664 22.57 15.61 -4.25
N LEU A 665 21.55 15.20 -3.49
CA LEU A 665 20.33 15.98 -3.36
C LEU A 665 20.62 17.37 -2.78
N ALA A 666 21.39 17.47 -1.70
CA ALA A 666 21.77 18.74 -1.09
C ALA A 666 22.55 19.63 -2.06
N LEU A 667 23.50 19.07 -2.80
CA LEU A 667 24.25 19.79 -3.83
C LEU A 667 23.34 20.37 -4.92
N TYR A 668 22.46 19.54 -5.49
CA TYR A 668 21.57 19.97 -6.57
C TYR A 668 20.50 20.94 -6.08
N TRP A 669 19.98 20.73 -4.87
CA TRP A 669 19.00 21.64 -4.27
C TRP A 669 19.61 23.00 -3.93
N ALA A 670 20.79 23.04 -3.32
CA ALA A 670 21.52 24.29 -3.07
C ALA A 670 21.83 25.04 -4.38
N LYS A 671 22.25 24.32 -5.42
CA LYS A 671 22.49 24.89 -6.75
C LYS A 671 21.20 25.46 -7.35
N ALA A 672 20.10 24.74 -7.31
CA ALA A 672 18.82 25.21 -7.81
C ALA A 672 18.33 26.45 -7.05
N LEU A 673 18.52 26.50 -5.72
CA LEU A 673 18.20 27.65 -4.87
C LEU A 673 19.09 28.85 -5.18
N ALA A 674 20.38 28.64 -5.43
CA ALA A 674 21.30 29.71 -5.79
C ALA A 674 21.02 30.31 -7.18
N GLU A 675 20.51 29.51 -8.12
CA GLU A 675 20.28 29.93 -9.52
C GLU A 675 18.88 30.50 -9.75
N GLN A 676 17.90 30.27 -8.85
CA GLN A 676 16.54 30.79 -9.02
C GLN A 676 16.51 32.33 -8.87
N THR A 677 15.51 32.96 -9.49
CA THR A 677 15.36 34.44 -9.56
C THR A 677 14.10 34.95 -8.86
N VAL A 678 13.35 34.09 -8.18
CA VAL A 678 12.08 34.42 -7.54
C VAL A 678 12.30 35.04 -6.16
N ASP A 679 13.25 34.51 -5.39
CA ASP A 679 13.62 34.98 -4.05
C ASP A 679 15.13 35.26 -3.97
N ALA A 680 15.51 36.53 -3.94
CA ALA A 680 16.90 36.97 -3.95
C ALA A 680 17.62 36.65 -2.62
N ASP A 681 16.90 36.58 -1.50
CA ASP A 681 17.48 36.27 -0.19
C ASP A 681 17.92 34.80 -0.16
N LEU A 682 17.05 33.89 -0.60
CA LEU A 682 17.37 32.47 -0.71
C LEU A 682 18.52 32.25 -1.73
N ALA A 683 18.53 32.94 -2.87
CA ALA A 683 19.61 32.82 -3.84
C ALA A 683 20.95 33.26 -3.24
N THR A 684 20.98 34.36 -2.49
CA THR A 684 22.19 34.89 -1.83
C THR A 684 22.68 33.94 -0.73
N GLU A 685 21.77 33.38 0.07
CA GLU A 685 22.08 32.44 1.15
C GLU A 685 22.69 31.15 0.62
N PHE A 686 22.08 30.56 -0.43
CA PHE A 686 22.49 29.26 -0.94
C PHE A 686 23.67 29.30 -1.93
N ALA A 687 24.02 30.45 -2.50
CA ALA A 687 25.15 30.55 -3.40
C ALA A 687 26.50 30.09 -2.79
N PRO A 688 26.91 30.48 -1.57
CA PRO A 688 28.11 29.97 -0.94
C PRO A 688 28.02 28.51 -0.56
N ILE A 689 26.84 28.01 -0.18
CA ILE A 689 26.62 26.61 0.16
C ILE A 689 26.79 25.74 -1.09
N ALA A 690 26.10 26.09 -2.19
CA ALA A 690 26.23 25.41 -3.46
C ALA A 690 27.69 25.37 -3.98
N LYS A 691 28.38 26.48 -3.87
CA LYS A 691 29.83 26.59 -4.24
C LYS A 691 30.68 25.65 -3.39
N SER A 692 30.50 25.67 -2.07
CA SER A 692 31.29 24.83 -1.15
C SER A 692 31.00 23.33 -1.38
N LEU A 693 29.74 22.92 -1.57
CA LEU A 693 29.39 21.53 -1.87
C LEU A 693 30.01 21.07 -3.20
N ALA A 694 29.98 21.91 -4.24
CA ALA A 694 30.55 21.58 -5.53
C ALA A 694 32.07 21.47 -5.50
N GLU A 695 32.77 22.42 -4.82
CA GLU A 695 34.23 22.41 -4.70
C GLU A 695 34.78 21.25 -3.86
N GLN A 696 33.97 20.73 -2.93
CA GLN A 696 34.34 19.62 -2.04
C GLN A 696 33.71 18.25 -2.45
N GLU A 697 33.06 18.15 -3.61
CA GLU A 697 32.34 16.96 -4.06
C GLU A 697 33.22 15.70 -3.97
N GLU A 698 34.39 15.70 -4.59
CA GLU A 698 35.29 14.55 -4.61
C GLU A 698 35.72 14.11 -3.20
N LYS A 699 36.02 15.08 -2.34
CA LYS A 699 36.43 14.81 -0.96
C LYS A 699 35.28 14.24 -0.15
N ILE A 700 34.08 14.83 -0.22
CA ILE A 700 32.90 14.37 0.50
C ILE A 700 32.53 12.95 0.07
N VAL A 701 32.48 12.67 -1.23
CA VAL A 701 32.19 11.34 -1.76
C VAL A 701 33.22 10.31 -1.30
N ALA A 702 34.50 10.67 -1.29
CA ALA A 702 35.58 9.82 -0.77
C ALA A 702 35.38 9.51 0.73
N GLU A 703 35.07 10.53 1.54
CA GLU A 703 34.80 10.36 2.97
C GLU A 703 33.59 9.42 3.21
N LEU A 704 32.49 9.61 2.47
CA LEU A 704 31.28 8.76 2.58
C LEU A 704 31.53 7.31 2.14
N ASN A 705 32.22 7.11 1.03
CA ASN A 705 32.48 5.77 0.51
C ASN A 705 33.51 5.01 1.34
N SER A 706 34.52 5.70 1.92
CA SER A 706 35.55 5.08 2.75
C SER A 706 35.03 4.57 4.10
N ALA A 707 33.88 5.05 4.55
CA ALA A 707 33.24 4.57 5.77
C ALA A 707 32.60 3.18 5.61
N GLN A 708 32.42 2.70 4.37
CA GLN A 708 31.78 1.43 4.04
C GLN A 708 32.76 0.25 4.13
N GLY A 709 32.23 -0.98 4.04
CA GLY A 709 33.02 -2.22 4.04
C GLY A 709 33.44 -2.71 5.41
N VAL A 710 32.93 -2.11 6.47
CA VAL A 710 33.17 -2.51 7.85
C VAL A 710 31.82 -2.75 8.56
N LYS A 711 31.82 -3.47 9.65
CA LYS A 711 30.60 -3.68 10.42
C LYS A 711 30.06 -2.36 10.97
N GLY A 712 28.76 -2.11 10.77
CA GLY A 712 28.05 -0.98 11.36
C GLY A 712 27.49 -1.35 12.74
N GLU A 713 27.55 -0.41 13.68
CA GLU A 713 26.98 -0.59 15.02
C GLU A 713 25.83 0.38 15.22
N LEU A 714 24.64 -0.18 15.50
CA LEU A 714 23.37 0.55 15.62
C LEU A 714 22.93 0.72 17.07
N GLY A 715 23.49 -0.09 18.00
CA GLY A 715 23.10 -0.12 19.39
C GLY A 715 21.78 -0.87 19.67
N GLY A 716 21.00 -1.19 18.66
CA GLY A 716 19.75 -1.95 18.69
C GLY A 716 19.09 -2.00 17.33
N TYR A 717 18.06 -2.84 17.19
CA TYR A 717 17.26 -2.93 15.98
C TYR A 717 15.98 -2.08 16.07
N TYR A 718 15.26 -2.22 17.19
CA TYR A 718 14.01 -1.50 17.44
C TYR A 718 14.22 -0.15 18.12
N LEU A 719 15.23 -0.04 19.01
CA LEU A 719 15.63 1.20 19.63
C LEU A 719 17.10 1.47 19.32
N LEU A 720 17.33 2.37 18.40
CA LEU A 720 18.66 2.76 17.95
C LEU A 720 19.41 3.55 19.03
N ASP A 721 20.75 3.52 18.97
CA ASP A 721 21.60 4.43 19.76
C ASP A 721 21.90 5.67 18.93
N ASP A 722 21.39 6.82 19.35
CA ASP A 722 21.50 8.08 18.61
C ASP A 722 22.94 8.51 18.31
N VAL A 723 23.87 8.26 19.24
CA VAL A 723 25.27 8.65 19.08
C VAL A 723 25.95 7.76 18.05
N LEU A 724 25.75 6.46 18.15
CA LEU A 724 26.33 5.48 17.21
C LEU A 724 25.79 5.69 15.80
N VAL A 725 24.48 5.81 15.67
CA VAL A 725 23.83 5.95 14.36
C VAL A 725 24.11 7.32 13.73
N SER A 726 24.12 8.41 14.50
CA SER A 726 24.52 9.73 13.98
C SER A 726 25.93 9.69 13.40
N LYS A 727 26.88 9.10 14.10
CA LYS A 727 28.25 8.93 13.61
C LYS A 727 28.33 8.06 12.36
N LEU A 728 27.55 6.98 12.32
CA LEU A 728 27.50 6.06 11.19
C LEU A 728 26.88 6.71 9.96
N MET A 729 25.80 7.47 10.12
CA MET A 729 25.04 8.05 9.02
C MET A 729 25.59 9.43 8.56
N ARG A 730 26.51 10.04 9.33
CA ARG A 730 27.13 11.33 9.03
C ARG A 730 28.67 11.28 9.08
N PRO A 731 29.31 10.34 8.32
CA PRO A 731 30.76 10.12 8.44
C PRO A 731 31.62 11.17 7.74
N SER A 732 31.04 12.05 6.88
CA SER A 732 31.77 13.12 6.21
C SER A 732 31.83 14.39 7.06
N GLU A 733 32.94 14.64 7.73
CA GLU A 733 33.14 15.89 8.48
C GLU A 733 33.07 17.12 7.58
N THR A 734 33.55 16.99 6.35
CA THR A 734 33.53 18.08 5.34
C THR A 734 32.06 18.44 4.99
N PHE A 735 31.22 17.47 4.76
CA PHE A 735 29.79 17.69 4.45
C PHE A 735 29.04 18.26 5.66
N ASN A 736 29.25 17.68 6.83
CA ASN A 736 28.63 18.15 8.07
C ASN A 736 28.97 19.61 8.36
N ALA A 737 30.25 20.02 8.18
CA ALA A 737 30.68 21.40 8.41
C ALA A 737 30.03 22.42 7.45
N ILE A 738 29.51 21.99 6.29
CA ILE A 738 28.78 22.85 5.36
C ILE A 738 27.29 22.94 5.74
N ILE A 739 26.72 21.84 6.18
CA ILE A 739 25.27 21.74 6.46
C ILE A 739 24.91 22.26 7.86
N ASP A 740 25.76 22.08 8.86
CA ASP A 740 25.45 22.44 10.26
C ASP A 740 25.75 23.92 10.59
N LYS A 741 25.85 24.79 9.60
CA LYS A 741 26.17 26.23 9.78
C LYS A 741 24.98 27.05 10.23
#